data_d44fac1268470af94f1e2797c8f57385
#
_entry.id   d44fac1268470af94f1e2797c8f57385
#
_cell.length_a   1.000
_cell.length_b   1.000
_cell.length_c   1.000
_cell.angle_alpha   90.00
_cell.angle_beta   90.00
_cell.angle_gamma   90.00
#
_symmetry.space_group_name_H-M   'P 1'
#
loop_
_entity.id
_entity.type
_entity.pdbx_description
1 polymer ?
#
loop_
_entity_poly.entity_id
_entity_poly.type
_entity_poly.pdbx_seq_one_letter_code
_entity_poly.pdbx_strand_id
1 'polypeptide(L)'
;MKINKWLSLTSVSAVMAVLVFCSNKQLNGNEPLLIRLTDVMSTEHYSPYKLNDQFSEMVFNNVLKNLDDDKHFFTQGDIDKLSVFKKSIDDQLKVGRYDFLDSAWSILMVRLNTIEPMIEKELSKPLNYKSNNNYVVTEKVLKYKPNIAALEQDWKNWLQYQTIDRLYRKIEDQENVKQKKDSAVIKILPFDTLEFKARNETLKFCKDWFKRWRKMDQKDKLSLYANCITEVYDPHSNYFPPEDKANFDISMTGKLEGIGATLSEKDGYVKVERIVPGSASARQGELKAGDLILKVAQGAADAVDIVDMKLDDAIQLIRGKKGTEVRLTVKKPDGTIHVIPIVREVVVIEESYARSAIVNFKGKRFGLIQLPSFYADFAAQGRGRHSSEDIRIELEKLKMEKVDGIVMDLRNNGGGSLADAIDMSGLFIEEGPIVQVKDPSQRIQQAPDPDSEIQYAGPLVILTNTYSASASEILAAALQDYQRAVIVGTNTTFGKGTVQTMMPLPSGKSPIFPKGYGEVKVTIQKFYRINGGTTQLYGVVPDVILPDIYDGIEQGEKEMDYHMPYDKIPAAEYKLFKNKNRADIVKSAIVRTQKNEYYKLISKRATELAKMRNSYTYCLNLDGYKSQQKQIKEQDKYFRDYKYKRVIDTAFALPIDLDEVKNDELKKAQKLDWIKRYMKDAGLDESIQILYDWSERI
;
A
#
# COMPACT_ATOMS: atom_id res chain seq x y z
N MET A 1 0.49 49.81 -18.65
CA MET A 1 -0.74 49.31 -19.24
C MET A 1 -1.05 48.00 -18.51
N LYS A 2 -1.87 48.10 -17.47
CA LYS A 2 -2.27 46.94 -16.63
C LYS A 2 -3.65 46.50 -17.11
N ILE A 3 -3.80 45.31 -17.63
CA ILE A 3 -5.05 44.53 -17.75
C ILE A 3 -4.62 43.25 -18.49
N ASN A 4 -4.71 42.13 -17.81
CA ASN A 4 -4.93 40.75 -18.22
C ASN A 4 -4.10 39.72 -17.39
N LYS A 5 -4.33 39.72 -16.07
CA LYS A 5 -3.90 38.60 -15.20
C LYS A 5 -5.10 37.88 -14.56
N TRP A 6 -6.32 38.07 -15.07
CA TRP A 6 -7.53 37.50 -14.45
C TRP A 6 -8.25 36.44 -15.30
N LEU A 7 -7.70 36.10 -16.46
CA LEU A 7 -8.35 35.13 -17.36
C LEU A 7 -7.72 33.72 -17.37
N SER A 8 -6.54 33.53 -16.74
CA SER A 8 -5.89 32.22 -16.68
C SER A 8 -6.27 31.35 -15.46
N LEU A 9 -6.84 31.94 -14.42
CA LEU A 9 -7.29 31.17 -13.24
C LEU A 9 -8.67 30.50 -13.42
N THR A 10 -9.40 30.81 -14.48
CA THR A 10 -10.73 30.25 -14.70
C THR A 10 -10.74 28.97 -15.53
N SER A 11 -9.66 28.63 -16.21
CA SER A 11 -9.60 27.42 -17.07
C SER A 11 -9.18 26.16 -16.30
N VAL A 12 -8.35 26.25 -15.28
CA VAL A 12 -7.95 25.10 -14.45
C VAL A 12 -9.03 24.75 -13.42
N SER A 13 -9.77 25.75 -12.91
CA SER A 13 -10.94 25.52 -12.07
C SER A 13 -12.11 24.86 -12.82
N ALA A 14 -12.16 24.96 -14.14
CA ALA A 14 -13.20 24.35 -14.96
C ALA A 14 -13.00 22.83 -15.17
N VAL A 15 -11.78 22.31 -15.01
CA VAL A 15 -11.52 20.85 -15.07
C VAL A 15 -11.91 20.17 -13.75
N MET A 16 -11.89 20.88 -12.63
CA MET A 16 -12.44 20.38 -11.35
C MET A 16 -13.92 20.67 -11.14
N ALA A 17 -14.49 21.63 -11.88
CA ALA A 17 -15.92 21.94 -11.84
C ALA A 17 -16.70 21.19 -12.93
N VAL A 18 -16.40 19.91 -13.17
CA VAL A 18 -17.41 19.02 -13.78
C VAL A 18 -18.43 18.78 -12.70
N LEU A 19 -19.33 19.76 -12.60
CA LEU A 19 -20.73 19.62 -12.32
C LEU A 19 -21.11 18.21 -11.79
N VAL A 20 -21.15 18.16 -10.47
CA VAL A 20 -22.15 17.38 -9.79
C VAL A 20 -23.53 17.84 -10.32
N PHE A 21 -23.91 17.40 -11.50
CA PHE A 21 -25.32 17.23 -11.83
C PHE A 21 -25.77 15.98 -11.08
N CYS A 22 -25.85 16.10 -9.75
CA CYS A 22 -26.73 15.26 -8.99
C CYS A 22 -28.11 15.35 -9.68
N SER A 23 -28.56 14.27 -10.28
CA SER A 23 -29.99 14.09 -10.42
C SER A 23 -30.54 14.20 -8.99
N ASN A 24 -31.17 15.32 -8.66
CA ASN A 24 -31.80 15.58 -7.37
C ASN A 24 -32.97 14.63 -7.16
N LYS A 25 -32.72 13.33 -7.04
CA LYS A 25 -33.56 12.48 -6.22
C LYS A 25 -33.26 12.88 -4.78
N GLN A 26 -34.17 13.66 -4.17
CA GLN A 26 -34.11 13.92 -2.74
C GLN A 26 -34.20 12.57 -2.02
N LEU A 27 -33.03 11.99 -1.73
CA LEU A 27 -32.94 10.80 -0.89
C LEU A 27 -33.41 11.22 0.51
N ASN A 28 -34.46 10.60 1.02
CA ASN A 28 -34.94 10.85 2.37
C ASN A 28 -33.86 10.51 3.38
N GLY A 29 -33.60 11.37 4.38
CA GLY A 29 -32.50 11.25 5.34
C GLY A 29 -32.43 9.96 6.16
N ASN A 30 -33.35 9.02 5.95
CA ASN A 30 -33.45 7.74 6.67
C ASN A 30 -33.16 6.50 5.79
N GLU A 31 -32.68 6.67 4.54
CA GLU A 31 -32.41 5.52 3.68
C GLU A 31 -31.17 4.73 4.18
N PRO A 32 -31.20 3.38 4.10
CA PRO A 32 -30.07 2.55 4.51
C PRO A 32 -28.80 2.82 3.68
N LEU A 33 -27.64 2.64 4.29
CA LEU A 33 -26.32 2.80 3.64
C LEU A 33 -26.26 2.14 2.26
N LEU A 34 -26.76 0.89 2.13
CA LEU A 34 -26.62 0.10 0.91
C LEU A 34 -27.40 0.70 -0.27
N ILE A 35 -28.60 1.29 -0.04
CA ILE A 35 -29.36 1.99 -1.08
C ILE A 35 -28.57 3.18 -1.60
N ARG A 36 -28.02 4.00 -0.69
CA ARG A 36 -27.24 5.19 -1.06
C ARG A 36 -25.96 4.84 -1.80
N LEU A 37 -25.27 3.80 -1.32
CA LEU A 37 -24.07 3.28 -1.94
C LEU A 37 -24.36 2.82 -3.38
N THR A 38 -25.38 1.99 -3.57
CA THR A 38 -25.73 1.47 -4.90
C THR A 38 -26.27 2.56 -5.83
N ASP A 39 -26.97 3.57 -5.30
CA ASP A 39 -27.41 4.73 -6.09
C ASP A 39 -26.19 5.51 -6.62
N VAL A 40 -25.23 5.87 -5.76
CA VAL A 40 -24.00 6.55 -6.17
C VAL A 40 -23.21 5.71 -7.19
N MET A 41 -23.03 4.41 -6.92
CA MET A 41 -22.29 3.53 -7.85
C MET A 41 -23.00 3.39 -9.20
N SER A 42 -24.31 3.39 -9.24
CA SER A 42 -25.09 3.26 -10.48
C SER A 42 -25.15 4.54 -11.30
N THR A 43 -24.98 5.72 -10.68
CA THR A 43 -25.07 7.03 -11.35
C THR A 43 -23.71 7.62 -11.69
N GLU A 44 -22.72 7.45 -10.83
CA GLU A 44 -21.46 8.18 -10.91
C GLU A 44 -20.29 7.34 -11.41
N HIS A 45 -20.40 6.01 -11.32
CA HIS A 45 -19.30 5.14 -11.78
C HIS A 45 -19.11 5.21 -13.29
N TYR A 46 -17.85 5.21 -13.75
CA TYR A 46 -17.49 5.29 -15.17
C TYR A 46 -18.16 4.23 -16.05
N SER A 47 -18.34 3.03 -15.55
CA SER A 47 -19.01 1.91 -16.22
C SER A 47 -19.94 1.19 -15.26
N PRO A 48 -21.13 1.78 -14.97
CA PRO A 48 -22.03 1.24 -13.96
C PRO A 48 -22.64 -0.09 -14.40
N TYR A 49 -22.75 -1.03 -13.46
CA TYR A 49 -23.49 -2.27 -13.65
C TYR A 49 -24.99 -2.07 -13.43
N LYS A 50 -25.79 -2.84 -14.17
CA LYS A 50 -27.22 -2.99 -13.85
C LYS A 50 -27.36 -3.93 -12.66
N LEU A 51 -28.18 -3.55 -11.68
CA LEU A 51 -28.52 -4.42 -10.55
C LEU A 51 -29.44 -5.53 -11.04
N ASN A 52 -28.87 -6.71 -11.29
CA ASN A 52 -29.53 -7.90 -11.84
C ASN A 52 -28.87 -9.19 -11.28
N ASP A 53 -29.38 -10.36 -11.71
CA ASP A 53 -28.86 -11.67 -11.29
C ASP A 53 -27.34 -11.81 -11.49
N GLN A 54 -26.78 -11.29 -12.62
CA GLN A 54 -25.34 -11.36 -12.88
C GLN A 54 -24.55 -10.55 -11.85
N PHE A 55 -25.01 -9.34 -11.54
CA PHE A 55 -24.44 -8.53 -10.48
C PHE A 55 -24.50 -9.24 -9.13
N SER A 56 -25.65 -9.86 -8.81
CA SER A 56 -25.82 -10.65 -7.59
C SER A 56 -24.79 -11.78 -7.50
N GLU A 57 -24.53 -12.51 -8.59
CA GLU A 57 -23.51 -13.58 -8.63
C GLU A 57 -22.10 -13.04 -8.38
N MET A 58 -21.74 -11.88 -8.93
CA MET A 58 -20.44 -11.26 -8.70
C MET A 58 -20.27 -10.88 -7.23
N VAL A 59 -21.25 -10.20 -6.64
CA VAL A 59 -21.22 -9.83 -5.21
C VAL A 59 -21.18 -11.08 -4.32
N PHE A 60 -21.98 -12.11 -4.63
CA PHE A 60 -21.99 -13.39 -3.91
C PHE A 60 -20.58 -14.00 -3.85
N ASN A 61 -19.91 -14.10 -4.99
CA ASN A 61 -18.57 -14.68 -5.07
C ASN A 61 -17.55 -13.81 -4.33
N ASN A 62 -17.61 -12.47 -4.46
CA ASN A 62 -16.70 -11.55 -3.80
C ASN A 62 -16.84 -11.58 -2.27
N VAL A 63 -18.07 -11.64 -1.75
CA VAL A 63 -18.31 -11.78 -0.30
C VAL A 63 -17.74 -13.10 0.23
N LEU A 64 -17.99 -14.21 -0.46
CA LEU A 64 -17.43 -15.51 -0.05
C LEU A 64 -15.90 -15.54 -0.11
N LYS A 65 -15.30 -14.88 -1.09
CA LYS A 65 -13.86 -14.71 -1.18
C LYS A 65 -13.34 -13.92 0.02
N ASN A 66 -13.95 -12.78 0.35
CA ASN A 66 -13.52 -11.94 1.47
C ASN A 66 -13.73 -12.60 2.85
N LEU A 67 -14.74 -13.47 3.00
CA LEU A 67 -14.98 -14.20 4.24
C LEU A 67 -14.08 -15.44 4.39
N ASP A 68 -13.69 -16.09 3.29
CA ASP A 68 -12.99 -17.38 3.33
C ASP A 68 -12.18 -17.62 2.02
N ASP A 69 -11.17 -16.81 1.76
CA ASP A 69 -10.34 -16.92 0.56
C ASP A 69 -9.61 -18.27 0.49
N ASP A 70 -9.01 -18.70 1.59
CA ASP A 70 -8.27 -19.96 1.73
C ASP A 70 -9.15 -21.21 1.90
N LYS A 71 -10.48 -21.07 1.91
CA LYS A 71 -11.47 -22.15 2.09
C LYS A 71 -11.26 -22.96 3.38
N HIS A 72 -10.94 -22.24 4.47
CA HIS A 72 -10.72 -22.82 5.79
C HIS A 72 -11.96 -22.90 6.67
N PHE A 73 -13.05 -22.20 6.32
CA PHE A 73 -14.23 -22.13 7.17
C PHE A 73 -15.46 -22.81 6.56
N PHE A 74 -15.81 -22.48 5.32
CA PHE A 74 -17.00 -23.02 4.69
C PHE A 74 -16.80 -24.41 4.10
N THR A 75 -17.83 -25.24 4.17
CA THR A 75 -17.95 -26.49 3.40
C THR A 75 -18.77 -26.25 2.14
N GLN A 76 -18.68 -27.19 1.16
CA GLN A 76 -19.53 -27.14 -0.01
C GLN A 76 -21.02 -27.10 0.38
N GLY A 77 -21.45 -27.86 1.39
CA GLY A 77 -22.82 -27.83 1.88
C GLY A 77 -23.27 -26.49 2.48
N ASP A 78 -22.33 -25.68 2.97
CA ASP A 78 -22.62 -24.30 3.40
C ASP A 78 -22.83 -23.38 2.21
N ILE A 79 -21.99 -23.52 1.18
CA ILE A 79 -22.12 -22.78 -0.07
C ILE A 79 -23.43 -23.14 -0.77
N ASP A 80 -23.82 -24.42 -0.79
CA ASP A 80 -25.10 -24.86 -1.37
C ASP A 80 -26.29 -24.22 -0.66
N LYS A 81 -26.25 -24.09 0.68
CA LYS A 81 -27.28 -23.36 1.45
C LYS A 81 -27.32 -21.87 1.12
N LEU A 82 -26.15 -21.23 0.97
CA LEU A 82 -26.06 -19.83 0.62
C LEU A 82 -26.46 -19.54 -0.83
N SER A 83 -26.40 -20.54 -1.71
CA SER A 83 -26.66 -20.39 -3.14
C SER A 83 -28.07 -19.87 -3.48
N VAL A 84 -29.03 -19.98 -2.54
CA VAL A 84 -30.38 -19.42 -2.67
C VAL A 84 -30.37 -17.89 -2.84
N PHE A 85 -29.32 -17.22 -2.34
CA PHE A 85 -29.14 -15.78 -2.46
C PHE A 85 -28.42 -15.35 -3.74
N LYS A 86 -27.84 -16.29 -4.48
CA LYS A 86 -26.92 -16.01 -5.60
C LYS A 86 -27.51 -15.10 -6.68
N LYS A 87 -28.85 -15.12 -6.81
CA LYS A 87 -29.59 -14.34 -7.82
C LYS A 87 -30.53 -13.30 -7.22
N SER A 88 -30.45 -13.00 -5.92
CA SER A 88 -31.40 -12.10 -5.24
C SER A 88 -30.73 -11.02 -4.41
N ILE A 89 -29.42 -10.88 -4.50
CA ILE A 89 -28.67 -9.84 -3.77
C ILE A 89 -29.05 -8.46 -4.30
N ASP A 90 -29.17 -8.30 -5.61
CA ASP A 90 -29.61 -7.03 -6.21
C ASP A 90 -30.98 -6.58 -5.73
N ASP A 91 -31.93 -7.51 -5.54
CA ASP A 91 -33.25 -7.20 -4.97
C ASP A 91 -33.19 -6.82 -3.49
N GLN A 92 -32.28 -7.44 -2.73
CA GLN A 92 -32.02 -7.05 -1.34
C GLN A 92 -31.43 -5.63 -1.26
N LEU A 93 -30.46 -5.32 -2.12
CA LEU A 93 -29.81 -4.01 -2.16
C LEU A 93 -30.77 -2.88 -2.53
N LYS A 94 -31.70 -3.11 -3.47
CA LYS A 94 -32.74 -2.15 -3.87
C LYS A 94 -33.63 -1.69 -2.70
N VAL A 95 -33.74 -2.53 -1.67
CA VAL A 95 -34.54 -2.24 -0.47
C VAL A 95 -33.74 -2.10 0.81
N GLY A 96 -32.39 -2.05 0.68
CA GLY A 96 -31.46 -1.88 1.80
C GLY A 96 -31.34 -3.08 2.73
N ARG A 97 -31.68 -4.29 2.27
CA ARG A 97 -31.54 -5.55 3.02
C ARG A 97 -30.19 -6.19 2.75
N TYR A 98 -29.74 -7.04 3.68
CA TYR A 98 -28.48 -7.76 3.63
C TYR A 98 -28.57 -9.18 4.20
N ASP A 99 -29.69 -9.87 3.91
CA ASP A 99 -29.98 -11.22 4.42
C ASP A 99 -28.93 -12.24 4.03
N PHE A 100 -28.32 -12.08 2.85
CA PHE A 100 -27.19 -12.90 2.42
C PHE A 100 -25.99 -12.74 3.37
N LEU A 101 -25.59 -11.50 3.69
CA LEU A 101 -24.49 -11.23 4.62
C LEU A 101 -24.77 -11.85 5.99
N ASP A 102 -25.96 -11.64 6.55
CA ASP A 102 -26.34 -12.19 7.85
C ASP A 102 -26.30 -13.72 7.86
N SER A 103 -26.76 -14.35 6.78
CA SER A 103 -26.74 -15.81 6.62
C SER A 103 -25.30 -16.35 6.53
N ALA A 104 -24.45 -15.72 5.69
CA ALA A 104 -23.06 -16.10 5.53
C ALA A 104 -22.29 -15.91 6.85
N TRP A 105 -22.51 -14.78 7.53
CA TRP A 105 -21.91 -14.49 8.83
C TRP A 105 -22.32 -15.49 9.91
N SER A 106 -23.61 -15.84 9.97
CA SER A 106 -24.10 -16.84 10.92
C SER A 106 -23.44 -18.20 10.73
N ILE A 107 -23.29 -18.64 9.47
CA ILE A 107 -22.58 -19.88 9.15
C ILE A 107 -21.11 -19.76 9.55
N LEU A 108 -20.44 -18.65 9.24
CA LEU A 108 -19.04 -18.41 9.66
C LEU A 108 -18.89 -18.56 11.18
N MET A 109 -19.77 -17.93 11.97
CA MET A 109 -19.71 -18.04 13.44
C MET A 109 -19.92 -19.46 13.93
N VAL A 110 -20.83 -20.23 13.32
CA VAL A 110 -21.01 -21.65 13.61
C VAL A 110 -19.74 -22.43 13.30
N ARG A 111 -19.06 -22.13 12.18
CA ARG A 111 -17.81 -22.81 11.80
C ARG A 111 -16.67 -22.48 12.77
N LEU A 112 -16.50 -21.21 13.16
CA LEU A 112 -15.52 -20.81 14.17
C LEU A 112 -15.74 -21.58 15.49
N ASN A 113 -17.00 -21.69 15.94
CA ASN A 113 -17.34 -22.40 17.17
C ASN A 113 -17.14 -23.92 17.06
N THR A 114 -17.19 -24.48 15.86
CA THR A 114 -16.92 -25.92 15.60
C THR A 114 -15.44 -26.22 15.52
N ILE A 115 -14.68 -25.34 14.83
CA ILE A 115 -13.26 -25.56 14.52
C ILE A 115 -12.37 -25.26 15.73
N GLU A 116 -12.65 -24.23 16.51
CA GLU A 116 -11.79 -23.83 17.63
C GLU A 116 -11.57 -24.94 18.68
N PRO A 117 -12.61 -25.64 19.18
CA PRO A 117 -12.40 -26.76 20.10
C PRO A 117 -11.60 -27.90 19.48
N MET A 118 -11.73 -28.16 18.18
CA MET A 118 -10.93 -29.14 17.46
C MET A 118 -9.46 -28.73 17.44
N ILE A 119 -9.15 -27.45 17.14
CA ILE A 119 -7.79 -26.92 17.19
C ILE A 119 -7.19 -27.04 18.58
N GLU A 120 -7.95 -26.66 19.63
CA GLU A 120 -7.49 -26.79 21.02
C GLU A 120 -7.18 -28.24 21.37
N LYS A 121 -8.04 -29.16 21.00
CA LYS A 121 -7.84 -30.60 21.23
C LYS A 121 -6.63 -31.13 20.48
N GLU A 122 -6.44 -30.75 19.22
CA GLU A 122 -5.30 -31.21 18.39
C GLU A 122 -3.98 -30.69 18.94
N LEU A 123 -3.94 -29.39 19.29
CA LEU A 123 -2.74 -28.74 19.83
C LEU A 123 -2.53 -28.93 21.34
N SER A 124 -3.42 -29.63 22.05
CA SER A 124 -3.23 -29.96 23.49
C SER A 124 -2.12 -30.97 23.77
N LYS A 125 -1.75 -31.79 22.76
CA LYS A 125 -0.77 -32.86 22.83
C LYS A 125 0.28 -32.71 21.73
N PRO A 126 1.48 -33.29 21.90
CA PRO A 126 2.50 -33.29 20.86
C PRO A 126 1.98 -33.86 19.53
N LEU A 127 2.37 -33.21 18.42
CA LEU A 127 1.99 -33.61 17.08
C LEU A 127 2.85 -34.80 16.58
N ASN A 128 2.36 -35.52 15.58
CA ASN A 128 3.12 -36.65 14.97
C ASN A 128 4.06 -36.15 13.88
N TYR A 129 5.31 -35.83 14.25
CA TYR A 129 6.35 -35.36 13.34
C TYR A 129 7.01 -36.46 12.48
N LYS A 130 6.50 -37.68 12.51
CA LYS A 130 6.94 -38.83 11.68
C LYS A 130 5.90 -39.18 10.61
N SER A 131 4.88 -38.36 10.43
CA SER A 131 3.84 -38.56 9.41
C SER A 131 4.44 -38.47 8.01
N ASN A 132 3.96 -39.31 7.09
CA ASN A 132 4.29 -39.19 5.66
C ASN A 132 3.33 -38.28 4.89
N ASN A 133 2.48 -37.53 5.59
CA ASN A 133 1.56 -36.56 4.98
C ASN A 133 2.32 -35.34 4.44
N ASN A 134 1.71 -34.72 3.47
CA ASN A 134 2.19 -33.47 2.89
C ASN A 134 1.11 -32.37 2.98
N TYR A 135 1.53 -31.14 3.00
CA TYR A 135 0.66 -29.98 2.87
C TYR A 135 1.03 -29.21 1.60
N VAL A 136 0.03 -28.98 0.74
CA VAL A 136 0.23 -28.27 -0.53
C VAL A 136 -0.22 -26.84 -0.37
N VAL A 137 0.71 -25.90 -0.54
CA VAL A 137 0.42 -24.48 -0.70
C VAL A 137 0.37 -24.20 -2.20
N THR A 138 -0.73 -23.63 -2.69
CA THR A 138 -0.94 -23.35 -4.12
C THR A 138 -1.75 -22.07 -4.29
N GLU A 139 -1.45 -21.32 -5.36
CA GLU A 139 -2.27 -20.19 -5.79
C GLU A 139 -3.46 -20.60 -6.69
N LYS A 140 -3.58 -21.88 -7.01
CA LYS A 140 -4.73 -22.36 -7.75
C LYS A 140 -6.01 -22.18 -6.95
N VAL A 141 -7.11 -21.92 -7.66
CA VAL A 141 -8.43 -21.80 -7.05
C VAL A 141 -8.72 -23.00 -6.15
N LEU A 142 -8.78 -22.74 -4.86
CA LEU A 142 -9.10 -23.74 -3.84
C LEU A 142 -10.59 -24.10 -3.92
N LYS A 143 -10.93 -25.36 -3.70
CA LYS A 143 -12.31 -25.83 -3.62
C LYS A 143 -12.75 -25.99 -2.17
N TYR A 144 -14.00 -25.66 -1.91
CA TYR A 144 -14.61 -25.94 -0.60
C TYR A 144 -14.58 -27.44 -0.30
N LYS A 145 -14.31 -27.78 0.95
CA LYS A 145 -14.31 -29.19 1.38
C LYS A 145 -15.73 -29.75 1.36
N PRO A 146 -15.93 -31.02 0.99
CA PRO A 146 -17.29 -31.57 0.81
C PRO A 146 -18.10 -31.63 2.11
N ASN A 147 -17.45 -31.77 3.26
CA ASN A 147 -18.09 -31.89 4.58
C ASN A 147 -17.15 -31.49 5.71
N ILE A 148 -17.68 -31.46 6.93
CA ILE A 148 -16.94 -31.09 8.14
C ILE A 148 -15.73 -32.01 8.39
N ALA A 149 -15.84 -33.32 8.20
CA ALA A 149 -14.73 -34.23 8.45
C ALA A 149 -13.54 -33.95 7.52
N ALA A 150 -13.81 -33.67 6.25
CA ALA A 150 -12.78 -33.26 5.30
C ALA A 150 -12.16 -31.88 5.66
N LEU A 151 -12.97 -30.95 6.14
CA LEU A 151 -12.51 -29.65 6.61
C LEU A 151 -11.63 -29.79 7.87
N GLU A 152 -12.03 -30.60 8.84
CA GLU A 152 -11.21 -30.90 10.03
C GLU A 152 -9.87 -31.56 9.67
N GLN A 153 -9.85 -32.45 8.69
CA GLN A 153 -8.62 -33.07 8.24
C GLN A 153 -7.67 -32.07 7.57
N ASP A 154 -8.22 -31.15 6.78
CA ASP A 154 -7.45 -30.06 6.16
C ASP A 154 -6.85 -29.13 7.22
N TRP A 155 -7.64 -28.76 8.23
CA TRP A 155 -7.15 -28.01 9.40
C TRP A 155 -6.02 -28.73 10.14
N LYS A 156 -6.12 -30.05 10.38
CA LYS A 156 -5.04 -30.81 11.03
C LYS A 156 -3.74 -30.75 10.24
N ASN A 157 -3.81 -30.89 8.92
CA ASN A 157 -2.64 -30.80 8.06
C ASN A 157 -2.04 -29.37 8.10
N TRP A 158 -2.89 -28.34 8.06
CA TRP A 158 -2.47 -26.95 8.15
C TRP A 158 -1.84 -26.62 9.53
N LEU A 159 -2.46 -27.08 10.62
CA LEU A 159 -1.91 -26.90 11.98
C LEU A 159 -0.55 -27.58 12.13
N GLN A 160 -0.40 -28.78 11.57
CA GLN A 160 0.88 -29.50 11.56
C GLN A 160 1.94 -28.72 10.77
N TYR A 161 1.60 -28.22 9.58
CA TYR A 161 2.48 -27.36 8.79
C TYR A 161 2.90 -26.09 9.56
N GLN A 162 1.96 -25.37 10.11
CA GLN A 162 2.21 -24.16 10.89
C GLN A 162 3.09 -24.41 12.14
N THR A 163 2.91 -25.55 12.77
CA THR A 163 3.68 -25.91 13.97
C THR A 163 5.08 -26.39 13.61
N ILE A 164 5.24 -27.19 12.54
CA ILE A 164 6.56 -27.63 12.05
C ILE A 164 7.42 -26.44 11.64
N ASP A 165 6.85 -25.46 10.96
CA ASP A 165 7.57 -24.25 10.55
C ASP A 165 8.11 -23.47 11.76
N ARG A 166 7.26 -23.24 12.78
CA ARG A 166 7.67 -22.58 14.02
C ARG A 166 8.72 -23.39 14.81
N LEU A 167 8.53 -24.69 14.87
CA LEU A 167 9.47 -25.60 15.53
C LEU A 167 10.84 -25.60 14.84
N TYR A 168 10.83 -25.71 13.52
CA TYR A 168 12.05 -25.65 12.71
C TYR A 168 12.83 -24.35 12.96
N ARG A 169 12.16 -23.19 12.91
CA ARG A 169 12.80 -21.89 13.20
C ARG A 169 13.45 -21.85 14.58
N LYS A 170 12.76 -22.37 15.62
CA LYS A 170 13.31 -22.43 16.98
C LYS A 170 14.51 -23.35 17.11
N ILE A 171 14.51 -24.48 16.42
CA ILE A 171 15.66 -25.40 16.36
C ILE A 171 16.83 -24.71 15.67
N GLU A 172 16.59 -24.10 14.52
CA GLU A 172 17.59 -23.40 13.74
C GLU A 172 18.22 -22.23 14.52
N ASP A 173 17.42 -21.42 15.20
CA ASP A 173 17.90 -20.32 16.02
C ASP A 173 18.87 -20.82 17.10
N GLN A 174 18.56 -21.95 17.75
CA GLN A 174 19.45 -22.55 18.73
C GLN A 174 20.74 -23.11 18.11
N GLU A 175 20.66 -23.71 16.90
CA GLU A 175 21.82 -24.24 16.17
C GLU A 175 22.75 -23.09 15.74
N ASN A 176 22.19 -21.98 15.27
CA ASN A 176 22.95 -20.79 14.87
C ASN A 176 23.69 -20.14 16.05
N VAL A 177 23.06 -20.11 17.23
CA VAL A 177 23.69 -19.59 18.46
C VAL A 177 24.87 -20.47 18.87
N LYS A 178 24.72 -21.81 18.82
CA LYS A 178 25.81 -22.75 19.10
C LYS A 178 27.05 -22.52 18.21
N GLN A 179 26.83 -22.20 16.93
CA GLN A 179 27.90 -21.98 15.95
C GLN A 179 28.64 -20.66 16.15
N LYS A 180 27.96 -19.59 16.59
CA LYS A 180 28.55 -18.25 16.73
C LYS A 180 29.44 -18.06 17.95
N LYS A 181 29.60 -19.05 18.83
CA LYS A 181 30.38 -18.98 20.08
C LYS A 181 30.11 -17.76 20.98
N ASP A 182 29.09 -17.00 20.69
CA ASP A 182 28.62 -15.87 21.50
C ASP A 182 27.72 -16.41 22.61
N SER A 183 28.40 -17.05 23.57
CA SER A 183 27.79 -17.90 24.61
C SER A 183 27.21 -17.12 25.77
N ALA A 184 26.95 -15.83 25.63
CA ALA A 184 26.25 -15.05 26.64
C ALA A 184 24.75 -15.24 26.50
N VAL A 185 24.19 -16.19 27.33
CA VAL A 185 22.80 -16.13 27.80
C VAL A 185 21.70 -16.82 26.97
N ILE A 186 21.93 -17.53 25.88
CA ILE A 186 20.80 -18.31 25.33
C ILE A 186 20.80 -19.73 25.89
N LYS A 187 19.86 -20.02 26.79
CA LYS A 187 19.63 -21.36 27.36
C LYS A 187 19.15 -22.30 26.25
N ILE A 188 19.94 -23.33 25.94
CA ILE A 188 19.52 -24.37 25.02
C ILE A 188 18.38 -25.16 25.64
N LEU A 189 17.25 -25.20 24.94
CA LEU A 189 16.03 -25.87 25.42
C LEU A 189 15.94 -27.27 24.79
N PRO A 190 15.43 -28.27 25.53
CA PRO A 190 15.12 -29.59 25.00
C PRO A 190 14.07 -29.52 23.87
N PHE A 191 14.07 -30.55 23.01
CA PHE A 191 13.12 -30.67 21.91
C PHE A 191 11.66 -30.53 22.36
N ASP A 192 11.26 -31.23 23.42
CA ASP A 192 9.88 -31.20 23.92
C ASP A 192 9.46 -29.78 24.37
N THR A 193 10.40 -28.98 24.90
CA THR A 193 10.14 -27.58 25.27
C THR A 193 9.96 -26.70 24.03
N LEU A 194 10.77 -26.92 22.98
CA LEU A 194 10.65 -26.17 21.72
C LEU A 194 9.34 -26.51 21.00
N GLU A 195 9.00 -27.81 20.99
CA GLU A 195 7.75 -28.31 20.43
C GLU A 195 6.53 -27.71 21.15
N PHE A 196 6.52 -27.76 22.48
CA PHE A 196 5.46 -27.17 23.29
C PHE A 196 5.31 -25.67 23.00
N LYS A 197 6.41 -24.92 22.89
CA LYS A 197 6.37 -23.49 22.55
C LYS A 197 5.82 -23.28 21.14
N ALA A 198 6.27 -24.03 20.15
CA ALA A 198 5.81 -23.90 18.75
C ALA A 198 4.31 -24.19 18.64
N ARG A 199 3.83 -25.22 19.33
CA ARG A 199 2.42 -25.63 19.36
C ARG A 199 1.54 -24.57 20.06
N ASN A 200 1.99 -24.01 21.18
CA ASN A 200 1.28 -22.92 21.86
C ASN A 200 1.23 -21.63 21.04
N GLU A 201 2.29 -21.32 20.30
CA GLU A 201 2.29 -20.18 19.39
C GLU A 201 1.33 -20.38 18.21
N THR A 202 1.21 -21.60 17.71
CA THR A 202 0.19 -21.93 16.69
C THR A 202 -1.21 -21.79 17.25
N LEU A 203 -1.46 -22.29 18.47
CA LEU A 203 -2.75 -22.16 19.15
C LEU A 203 -3.11 -20.68 19.39
N LYS A 204 -2.16 -19.89 19.90
CA LYS A 204 -2.35 -18.46 20.11
C LYS A 204 -2.70 -17.75 18.80
N PHE A 205 -1.97 -18.04 17.72
CA PHE A 205 -2.25 -17.46 16.40
C PHE A 205 -3.70 -17.74 15.95
N CYS A 206 -4.19 -18.99 16.09
CA CYS A 206 -5.56 -19.34 15.73
C CYS A 206 -6.59 -18.62 16.61
N LYS A 207 -6.36 -18.57 17.93
CA LYS A 207 -7.24 -17.85 18.88
C LYS A 207 -7.32 -16.35 18.56
N ASP A 208 -6.18 -15.72 18.30
CA ASP A 208 -6.12 -14.31 17.94
C ASP A 208 -6.82 -14.05 16.60
N TRP A 209 -6.71 -14.95 15.62
CA TRP A 209 -7.42 -14.87 14.35
C TRP A 209 -8.94 -14.96 14.55
N PHE A 210 -9.43 -15.95 15.32
CA PHE A 210 -10.86 -16.12 15.59
C PHE A 210 -11.44 -15.00 16.44
N LYS A 211 -10.64 -14.48 17.40
CA LYS A 211 -11.01 -13.30 18.19
C LYS A 211 -11.28 -12.08 17.30
N ARG A 212 -10.49 -11.86 16.24
CA ARG A 212 -10.72 -10.76 15.29
C ARG A 212 -12.09 -10.87 14.60
N TRP A 213 -12.45 -12.05 14.09
CA TRP A 213 -13.77 -12.26 13.50
C TRP A 213 -14.92 -12.00 14.50
N ARG A 214 -14.79 -12.45 15.74
CA ARG A 214 -15.82 -12.26 16.77
C ARG A 214 -15.94 -10.81 17.26
N LYS A 215 -14.86 -10.04 17.19
CA LYS A 215 -14.85 -8.61 17.56
C LYS A 215 -15.53 -7.71 16.52
N MET A 216 -15.78 -8.19 15.31
CA MET A 216 -16.47 -7.40 14.27
C MET A 216 -17.91 -7.11 14.67
N ASP A 217 -18.24 -5.84 14.80
CA ASP A 217 -19.59 -5.36 15.08
C ASP A 217 -20.42 -5.20 13.79
N GLN A 218 -21.64 -4.70 13.91
CA GLN A 218 -22.51 -4.54 12.74
C GLN A 218 -22.01 -3.50 11.74
N LYS A 219 -21.31 -2.45 12.21
CA LYS A 219 -20.69 -1.45 11.35
C LYS A 219 -19.59 -2.08 10.50
N ASP A 220 -18.70 -2.89 11.13
CA ASP A 220 -17.60 -3.56 10.42
C ASP A 220 -18.13 -4.52 9.33
N LYS A 221 -19.16 -5.31 9.67
CA LYS A 221 -19.80 -6.24 8.72
C LYS A 221 -20.40 -5.53 7.53
N LEU A 222 -21.13 -4.43 7.77
CA LEU A 222 -21.71 -3.62 6.71
C LEU A 222 -20.64 -2.90 5.89
N SER A 223 -19.56 -2.45 6.51
CA SER A 223 -18.42 -1.85 5.80
C SER A 223 -17.71 -2.87 4.90
N LEU A 224 -17.48 -4.09 5.39
CA LEU A 224 -16.96 -5.19 4.58
C LEU A 224 -17.90 -5.48 3.40
N TYR A 225 -19.20 -5.60 3.64
CA TYR A 225 -20.18 -5.88 2.59
C TYR A 225 -20.28 -4.75 1.57
N ALA A 226 -20.26 -3.50 2.01
CA ALA A 226 -20.21 -2.32 1.15
C ALA A 226 -18.98 -2.34 0.24
N ASN A 227 -17.81 -2.70 0.77
CA ASN A 227 -16.60 -2.86 -0.03
C ASN A 227 -16.70 -4.03 -1.01
N CYS A 228 -17.23 -5.18 -0.60
CA CYS A 228 -17.49 -6.28 -1.54
C CYS A 228 -18.43 -5.88 -2.70
N ILE A 229 -19.36 -4.95 -2.47
CA ILE A 229 -20.26 -4.44 -3.50
C ILE A 229 -19.55 -3.45 -4.42
N THR A 230 -18.78 -2.51 -3.87
CA THR A 230 -18.07 -1.49 -4.68
C THR A 230 -16.96 -2.10 -5.53
N GLU A 231 -16.21 -3.05 -4.98
CA GLU A 231 -15.11 -3.75 -5.66
C GLU A 231 -15.55 -4.53 -6.90
N VAL A 232 -16.82 -4.95 -6.98
CA VAL A 232 -17.37 -5.62 -8.17
C VAL A 232 -17.45 -4.68 -9.38
N TYR A 233 -17.55 -3.37 -9.17
CA TYR A 233 -17.51 -2.38 -10.25
C TYR A 233 -16.11 -2.19 -10.81
N ASP A 234 -15.13 -2.05 -9.94
CA ASP A 234 -13.69 -2.04 -10.21
C ASP A 234 -12.90 -2.11 -8.89
N PRO A 235 -11.62 -2.55 -8.91
CA PRO A 235 -10.85 -2.76 -7.69
C PRO A 235 -10.45 -1.48 -6.94
N HIS A 236 -10.72 -0.30 -7.49
CA HIS A 236 -10.36 1.00 -6.93
C HIS A 236 -11.54 1.77 -6.36
N SER A 237 -12.77 1.30 -6.60
CA SER A 237 -13.97 1.84 -5.98
C SER A 237 -14.19 1.21 -4.61
N ASN A 238 -14.14 2.04 -3.55
CA ASN A 238 -14.18 1.56 -2.17
C ASN A 238 -15.06 2.44 -1.30
N TYR A 239 -15.74 1.81 -0.35
CA TYR A 239 -16.46 2.49 0.70
C TYR A 239 -15.53 2.84 1.87
N PHE A 240 -15.62 4.07 2.36
CA PHE A 240 -14.86 4.59 3.49
C PHE A 240 -15.82 5.05 4.60
N PRO A 241 -15.96 4.32 5.70
CA PRO A 241 -16.57 4.87 6.89
C PRO A 241 -15.80 6.10 7.37
N PRO A 242 -16.38 7.00 8.19
CA PRO A 242 -15.75 8.26 8.57
C PRO A 242 -14.33 8.12 9.13
N GLU A 243 -14.04 7.02 9.83
CA GLU A 243 -12.74 6.73 10.42
C GLU A 243 -11.68 6.41 9.35
N ASP A 244 -12.03 5.61 8.38
CA ASP A 244 -11.12 5.22 7.28
C ASP A 244 -10.87 6.41 6.35
N LYS A 245 -11.89 7.26 6.14
CA LYS A 245 -11.72 8.53 5.41
C LYS A 245 -10.68 9.41 6.09
N ALA A 246 -10.71 9.54 7.41
CA ALA A 246 -9.71 10.30 8.15
C ALA A 246 -8.30 9.73 7.98
N ASN A 247 -8.15 8.40 7.97
CA ASN A 247 -6.87 7.73 7.70
C ASN A 247 -6.38 7.97 6.25
N PHE A 248 -7.31 7.92 5.29
CA PHE A 248 -7.02 8.26 3.89
C PHE A 248 -6.52 9.69 3.74
N ASP A 249 -7.18 10.67 4.38
CA ASP A 249 -6.76 12.07 4.34
C ASP A 249 -5.36 12.26 4.94
N ILE A 250 -5.03 11.57 6.03
CA ILE A 250 -3.69 11.58 6.61
C ILE A 250 -2.66 11.04 5.61
N SER A 251 -2.99 9.96 4.89
CA SER A 251 -2.10 9.38 3.89
C SER A 251 -1.85 10.33 2.70
N MET A 252 -2.86 11.12 2.33
CA MET A 252 -2.78 12.09 1.24
C MET A 252 -2.07 13.38 1.63
N THR A 253 -2.21 13.81 2.88
CA THR A 253 -1.63 15.09 3.35
C THR A 253 -0.29 14.94 4.06
N GLY A 254 0.07 13.74 4.52
CA GLY A 254 1.24 13.50 5.37
C GLY A 254 1.16 14.17 6.75
N LYS A 255 -0.05 14.60 7.17
CA LYS A 255 -0.29 15.31 8.44
C LYS A 255 -1.40 14.66 9.23
N LEU A 256 -1.27 14.65 10.53
CA LEU A 256 -2.34 14.24 11.45
C LEU A 256 -2.41 15.16 12.66
N GLU A 257 -3.58 15.32 13.24
CA GLU A 257 -3.74 15.99 14.52
C GLU A 257 -3.79 14.96 15.66
N GLY A 258 -2.84 15.04 16.59
CA GLY A 258 -2.72 14.05 17.66
C GLY A 258 -1.47 14.20 18.50
N ILE A 259 -1.02 13.09 19.07
CA ILE A 259 0.11 13.05 20.00
C ILE A 259 1.47 12.75 19.33
N GLY A 260 1.47 12.18 18.13
CA GLY A 260 2.69 11.79 17.41
C GLY A 260 3.36 10.53 17.96
N ALA A 261 2.59 9.46 18.06
CA ALA A 261 3.07 8.11 18.38
C ALA A 261 2.53 7.09 17.38
N THR A 262 3.36 6.11 17.00
CA THR A 262 2.93 4.92 16.27
C THR A 262 2.48 3.87 17.27
N LEU A 263 1.28 3.34 17.09
CA LEU A 263 0.63 2.42 18.01
C LEU A 263 0.36 1.07 17.34
N SER A 264 0.38 -0.01 18.13
CA SER A 264 -0.02 -1.35 17.70
C SER A 264 -0.89 -2.03 18.77
N GLU A 265 -1.68 -3.03 18.38
CA GLU A 265 -2.34 -3.92 19.36
C GLU A 265 -1.39 -5.07 19.71
N LYS A 266 -1.18 -5.31 20.99
CA LYS A 266 -0.44 -6.46 21.49
C LYS A 266 -1.11 -7.03 22.74
N ASP A 267 -1.55 -8.28 22.68
CA ASP A 267 -2.17 -9.00 23.80
C ASP A 267 -3.36 -8.25 24.44
N GLY A 268 -4.15 -7.53 23.60
CA GLY A 268 -5.29 -6.71 24.05
C GLY A 268 -4.92 -5.32 24.56
N TYR A 269 -3.64 -4.95 24.54
CA TYR A 269 -3.17 -3.61 24.95
C TYR A 269 -2.79 -2.78 23.72
N VAL A 270 -3.00 -1.48 23.83
CA VAL A 270 -2.46 -0.50 22.87
C VAL A 270 -1.02 -0.18 23.26
N LYS A 271 -0.07 -0.67 22.47
CA LYS A 271 1.37 -0.50 22.69
C LYS A 271 1.92 0.66 21.88
N VAL A 272 2.77 1.47 22.48
CA VAL A 272 3.56 2.49 21.81
C VAL A 272 4.76 1.82 21.13
N GLU A 273 4.80 1.80 19.80
CA GLU A 273 5.91 1.23 19.04
C GLU A 273 7.02 2.26 18.81
N ARG A 274 6.64 3.49 18.51
CA ARG A 274 7.59 4.57 18.20
C ARG A 274 6.98 5.93 18.50
N ILE A 275 7.81 6.86 18.97
CA ILE A 275 7.48 8.29 19.06
C ILE A 275 7.99 9.00 17.82
N VAL A 276 7.13 9.82 17.21
CA VAL A 276 7.49 10.62 16.04
C VAL A 276 8.38 11.79 16.50
N PRO A 277 9.59 11.94 15.94
CA PRO A 277 10.47 13.05 16.28
C PRO A 277 9.81 14.42 16.11
N GLY A 278 10.07 15.35 17.03
CA GLY A 278 9.49 16.69 16.97
C GLY A 278 7.99 16.79 17.28
N SER A 279 7.31 15.68 17.62
CA SER A 279 5.90 15.64 17.99
C SER A 279 5.62 16.10 19.44
N ALA A 280 4.34 16.29 19.76
CA ALA A 280 3.89 16.58 21.12
C ALA A 280 4.40 15.56 22.15
N SER A 281 4.30 14.26 21.86
CA SER A 281 4.84 13.19 22.72
C SER A 281 6.36 13.24 22.87
N ALA A 282 7.08 13.59 21.80
CA ALA A 282 8.54 13.71 21.86
C ALA A 282 8.97 14.86 22.78
N ARG A 283 8.29 16.02 22.69
CA ARG A 283 8.58 17.19 23.54
C ARG A 283 8.15 16.99 24.98
N GLN A 284 6.98 16.38 25.20
CA GLN A 284 6.50 16.05 26.55
C GLN A 284 7.45 15.07 27.26
N GLY A 285 7.99 14.09 26.55
CA GLY A 285 9.15 13.30 26.94
C GLY A 285 8.90 12.11 27.87
N GLU A 286 7.74 11.95 28.50
CA GLU A 286 7.43 10.82 29.38
C GLU A 286 6.92 9.59 28.64
N LEU A 287 6.15 9.76 27.54
CA LEU A 287 5.68 8.65 26.72
C LEU A 287 6.85 8.08 25.90
N LYS A 288 7.06 6.76 25.98
CA LYS A 288 8.18 6.06 25.34
C LYS A 288 7.72 4.85 24.54
N ALA A 289 8.55 4.43 23.59
CA ALA A 289 8.38 3.14 22.94
C ALA A 289 8.42 1.99 23.95
N GLY A 290 7.49 1.04 23.82
CA GLY A 290 7.31 -0.07 24.75
C GLY A 290 6.24 0.15 25.83
N ASP A 291 5.78 1.38 26.01
CA ASP A 291 4.69 1.69 26.96
C ASP A 291 3.36 1.06 26.49
N LEU A 292 2.52 0.65 27.45
CA LEU A 292 1.18 0.14 27.19
C LEU A 292 0.13 1.15 27.67
N ILE A 293 -0.73 1.62 26.80
CA ILE A 293 -1.80 2.56 27.14
C ILE A 293 -3.00 1.77 27.66
N LEU A 294 -3.43 2.06 28.88
CA LEU A 294 -4.53 1.38 29.54
C LEU A 294 -5.84 2.17 29.46
N LYS A 295 -5.75 3.51 29.61
CA LYS A 295 -6.94 4.40 29.63
C LYS A 295 -6.62 5.71 28.92
N VAL A 296 -7.68 6.35 28.41
CA VAL A 296 -7.62 7.64 27.71
C VAL A 296 -8.67 8.57 28.28
N ALA A 297 -8.28 9.78 28.71
CA ALA A 297 -9.19 10.83 29.15
C ALA A 297 -9.07 12.07 28.27
N GLN A 298 -10.19 12.75 28.03
CA GLN A 298 -10.23 14.03 27.29
C GLN A 298 -10.16 15.18 28.31
N GLY A 299 -9.05 15.89 28.37
CA GLY A 299 -8.85 16.97 29.36
C GLY A 299 -9.16 16.49 30.80
N ALA A 300 -10.09 17.15 31.47
CA ALA A 300 -10.49 16.80 32.84
C ALA A 300 -11.55 15.69 32.96
N ALA A 301 -12.06 15.15 31.84
CA ALA A 301 -13.09 14.11 31.85
C ALA A 301 -12.58 12.78 32.44
N ASP A 302 -13.52 11.90 32.79
CA ASP A 302 -13.20 10.54 33.25
C ASP A 302 -12.47 9.73 32.18
N ALA A 303 -11.54 8.89 32.62
CA ALA A 303 -10.74 8.08 31.73
C ALA A 303 -11.49 6.83 31.25
N VAL A 304 -11.59 6.67 29.95
CA VAL A 304 -12.15 5.49 29.29
C VAL A 304 -11.09 4.39 29.28
N ASP A 305 -11.45 3.19 29.73
CA ASP A 305 -10.62 2.00 29.64
C ASP A 305 -10.57 1.52 28.18
N ILE A 306 -9.36 1.32 27.65
CA ILE A 306 -9.14 0.89 26.26
C ILE A 306 -8.49 -0.50 26.16
N VAL A 307 -8.37 -1.22 27.28
CA VAL A 307 -7.88 -2.61 27.25
C VAL A 307 -8.90 -3.48 26.52
N ASP A 308 -8.42 -4.34 25.63
CA ASP A 308 -9.24 -5.17 24.73
C ASP A 308 -10.15 -4.38 23.76
N MET A 309 -10.05 -3.04 23.68
CA MET A 309 -10.70 -2.23 22.65
C MET A 309 -10.07 -2.51 21.27
N LYS A 310 -10.81 -2.29 20.18
CA LYS A 310 -10.21 -2.29 18.84
C LYS A 310 -9.20 -1.14 18.75
N LEU A 311 -8.08 -1.39 18.06
CA LEU A 311 -7.02 -0.37 17.94
C LEU A 311 -7.52 0.92 17.32
N ASP A 312 -8.36 0.84 16.28
CA ASP A 312 -8.90 2.01 15.60
C ASP A 312 -9.81 2.86 16.50
N ASP A 313 -10.63 2.23 17.33
CA ASP A 313 -11.48 2.93 18.30
C ASP A 313 -10.62 3.61 19.38
N ALA A 314 -9.58 2.94 19.85
CA ALA A 314 -8.62 3.51 20.80
C ALA A 314 -7.85 4.69 20.20
N ILE A 315 -7.42 4.58 18.92
CA ILE A 315 -6.74 5.66 18.19
C ILE A 315 -7.64 6.88 18.06
N GLN A 316 -8.95 6.70 17.84
CA GLN A 316 -9.88 7.84 17.76
C GLN A 316 -9.99 8.59 19.08
N LEU A 317 -9.91 7.90 20.22
CA LEU A 317 -9.89 8.55 21.55
C LEU A 317 -8.56 9.29 21.79
N ILE A 318 -7.45 8.76 21.25
CA ILE A 318 -6.11 9.35 21.41
C ILE A 318 -5.92 10.55 20.47
N ARG A 319 -6.36 10.46 19.20
CA ARG A 319 -6.38 11.59 18.26
C ARG A 319 -7.37 12.67 18.69
N GLY A 320 -7.29 13.84 18.09
CA GLY A 320 -8.21 14.93 18.33
C GLY A 320 -7.62 16.27 17.91
N LYS A 321 -8.40 17.33 17.96
CA LYS A 321 -8.04 18.66 17.47
C LYS A 321 -6.79 19.21 18.14
N LYS A 322 -5.93 19.87 17.36
CA LYS A 322 -4.77 20.64 17.84
C LYS A 322 -5.17 21.56 19.00
N GLY A 323 -4.32 21.61 20.03
CA GLY A 323 -4.51 22.43 21.23
C GLY A 323 -5.38 21.78 22.32
N THR A 324 -6.00 20.62 22.07
CA THR A 324 -6.76 19.89 23.08
C THR A 324 -5.85 18.95 23.87
N GLU A 325 -6.10 18.78 25.17
CA GLU A 325 -5.37 17.88 26.05
C GLU A 325 -5.97 16.46 26.01
N VAL A 326 -5.11 15.46 25.91
CA VAL A 326 -5.41 14.06 26.20
C VAL A 326 -4.54 13.59 27.36
N ARG A 327 -5.12 12.86 28.32
CA ARG A 327 -4.39 12.21 29.41
C ARG A 327 -4.39 10.71 29.19
N LEU A 328 -3.18 10.13 29.09
CA LEU A 328 -2.98 8.71 28.86
C LEU A 328 -2.57 8.04 30.20
N THR A 329 -3.35 7.06 30.65
CA THR A 329 -2.91 6.17 31.72
C THR A 329 -2.06 5.07 31.10
N VAL A 330 -0.79 5.02 31.44
CA VAL A 330 0.23 4.21 30.76
C VAL A 330 0.91 3.30 31.75
N LYS A 331 1.05 2.02 31.40
CA LYS A 331 1.90 1.05 32.12
C LYS A 331 3.27 1.00 31.45
N LYS A 332 4.30 1.30 32.22
CA LYS A 332 5.70 1.24 31.79
C LYS A 332 6.21 -0.21 31.71
N PRO A 333 7.34 -0.48 31.01
CA PRO A 333 7.95 -1.81 30.95
C PRO A 333 8.36 -2.36 32.35
N ASP A 334 8.66 -1.50 33.31
CA ASP A 334 8.97 -1.87 34.69
C ASP A 334 7.73 -2.18 35.56
N GLY A 335 6.52 -2.04 34.95
CA GLY A 335 5.23 -2.30 35.60
C GLY A 335 4.61 -1.09 36.31
N THR A 336 5.28 0.06 36.40
CA THR A 336 4.73 1.29 37.03
C THR A 336 3.63 1.89 36.13
N ILE A 337 2.66 2.57 36.76
CA ILE A 337 1.54 3.22 36.09
C ILE A 337 1.68 4.74 36.23
N HIS A 338 1.62 5.43 35.11
CA HIS A 338 1.72 6.89 35.04
C HIS A 338 0.51 7.47 34.31
N VAL A 339 0.11 8.69 34.67
CA VAL A 339 -0.86 9.48 33.89
C VAL A 339 -0.12 10.60 33.21
N ILE A 340 -0.07 10.53 31.88
CA ILE A 340 0.73 11.43 31.04
C ILE A 340 -0.21 12.38 30.30
N PRO A 341 -0.23 13.69 30.63
CA PRO A 341 -0.95 14.69 29.87
C PRO A 341 -0.16 15.09 28.62
N ILE A 342 -0.82 15.15 27.48
CA ILE A 342 -0.23 15.57 26.20
C ILE A 342 -1.20 16.52 25.50
N VAL A 343 -0.72 17.71 25.14
CA VAL A 343 -1.47 18.63 24.29
C VAL A 343 -1.28 18.23 22.83
N ARG A 344 -2.38 17.93 22.14
CA ARG A 344 -2.35 17.50 20.75
C ARG A 344 -1.86 18.61 19.82
N GLU A 345 -1.16 18.21 18.77
CA GLU A 345 -0.63 19.11 17.77
C GLU A 345 -0.78 18.53 16.36
N VAL A 346 -0.47 19.34 15.35
CA VAL A 346 -0.26 18.84 14.00
C VAL A 346 1.07 18.09 13.97
N VAL A 347 1.01 16.81 13.71
CA VAL A 347 2.16 15.93 13.52
C VAL A 347 2.43 15.81 12.04
N VAL A 348 3.63 16.18 11.61
CA VAL A 348 4.10 16.09 10.23
C VAL A 348 4.89 14.78 10.08
N ILE A 349 4.51 13.95 9.11
CA ILE A 349 5.20 12.71 8.77
C ILE A 349 6.21 13.04 7.67
N GLU A 350 7.43 13.43 8.05
CA GLU A 350 8.46 13.92 7.12
C GLU A 350 8.77 12.91 5.99
N GLU A 351 8.68 11.61 6.27
CA GLU A 351 8.93 10.56 5.28
C GLU A 351 7.88 10.52 4.16
N SER A 352 6.74 11.18 4.34
CA SER A 352 5.67 11.27 3.33
C SER A 352 5.93 12.33 2.26
N TYR A 353 6.96 13.17 2.43
CA TYR A 353 7.24 14.27 1.52
C TYR A 353 8.45 14.02 0.63
N ALA A 354 8.51 14.78 -0.46
CA ALA A 354 9.66 14.81 -1.36
C ALA A 354 10.93 15.20 -0.61
N ARG A 355 12.04 14.62 -1.00
CA ARG A 355 13.37 14.92 -0.43
C ARG A 355 14.46 14.62 -1.44
N SER A 356 15.57 15.32 -1.32
CA SER A 356 16.69 15.17 -2.25
C SER A 356 18.03 14.91 -1.55
N ALA A 357 18.98 14.42 -2.35
CA ALA A 357 20.37 14.20 -1.97
C ALA A 357 21.29 14.42 -3.18
N ILE A 358 22.56 14.61 -2.92
CA ILE A 358 23.60 14.66 -3.95
C ILE A 358 24.34 13.34 -3.98
N VAL A 359 24.60 12.84 -5.19
CA VAL A 359 25.38 11.62 -5.46
C VAL A 359 26.57 11.96 -6.31
N ASN A 360 27.78 11.65 -5.83
CA ASN A 360 29.02 11.81 -6.60
C ASN A 360 29.35 10.52 -7.34
N PHE A 361 29.74 10.66 -8.60
CA PHE A 361 30.22 9.56 -9.41
C PHE A 361 31.23 10.08 -10.47
N LYS A 362 32.45 9.54 -10.47
CA LYS A 362 33.53 9.87 -11.42
C LYS A 362 33.74 11.38 -11.57
N GLY A 363 33.76 12.11 -10.46
CA GLY A 363 34.01 13.55 -10.44
C GLY A 363 32.83 14.43 -10.83
N LYS A 364 31.67 13.87 -11.18
CA LYS A 364 30.44 14.60 -11.43
C LYS A 364 29.46 14.49 -10.25
N ARG A 365 28.49 15.41 -10.22
CA ARG A 365 27.47 15.52 -9.17
C ARG A 365 26.09 15.29 -9.76
N PHE A 366 25.33 14.38 -9.19
CA PHE A 366 23.97 14.06 -9.63
C PHE A 366 22.98 14.30 -8.50
N GLY A 367 21.79 14.80 -8.84
CA GLY A 367 20.69 14.92 -7.91
C GLY A 367 19.91 13.60 -7.81
N LEU A 368 19.54 13.22 -6.60
CA LEU A 368 18.53 12.20 -6.32
C LEU A 368 17.35 12.88 -5.69
N ILE A 369 16.14 12.72 -6.26
CA ILE A 369 14.88 13.13 -5.66
C ILE A 369 14.07 11.88 -5.41
N GLN A 370 13.58 11.67 -4.19
CA GLN A 370 12.57 10.66 -3.87
C GLN A 370 11.21 11.32 -3.70
N LEU A 371 10.22 10.83 -4.42
CA LEU A 371 8.82 11.23 -4.29
C LEU A 371 7.99 10.03 -3.79
N PRO A 372 7.59 9.98 -2.50
CA PRO A 372 6.86 8.83 -1.93
C PRO A 372 5.42 8.70 -2.42
N SER A 373 4.74 9.82 -2.69
CA SER A 373 3.38 9.89 -3.23
C SER A 373 3.14 11.25 -3.89
N PHE A 374 2.10 11.36 -4.71
CA PHE A 374 1.61 12.65 -5.23
C PHE A 374 0.63 13.25 -4.21
N TYR A 375 1.18 13.67 -3.07
CA TYR A 375 0.40 14.25 -1.97
C TYR A 375 -0.14 15.63 -2.32
N ALA A 376 -1.34 15.93 -1.80
CA ALA A 376 -1.99 17.23 -1.90
C ALA A 376 -2.93 17.44 -0.70
N ASP A 377 -2.98 18.66 -0.21
CA ASP A 377 -3.92 19.09 0.84
C ASP A 377 -5.16 19.73 0.20
N PHE A 378 -6.10 18.90 -0.22
CA PHE A 378 -7.32 19.33 -0.89
C PHE A 378 -8.25 20.18 0.00
N ALA A 379 -8.18 20.02 1.33
CA ALA A 379 -9.04 20.76 2.26
C ALA A 379 -8.64 22.23 2.42
N ALA A 380 -7.39 22.57 2.12
CA ALA A 380 -6.85 23.91 2.30
C ALA A 380 -7.16 24.88 1.15
N GLN A 381 -8.05 24.54 0.23
CA GLN A 381 -8.50 25.39 -0.90
C GLN A 381 -7.33 26.04 -1.65
N GLY A 382 -6.32 25.27 -2.03
CA GLY A 382 -5.14 25.73 -2.77
C GLY A 382 -4.06 26.41 -1.93
N ARG A 383 -4.19 26.44 -0.60
CA ARG A 383 -3.17 26.94 0.34
C ARG A 383 -2.41 25.80 1.04
N GLY A 384 -2.72 24.57 0.71
CA GLY A 384 -2.09 23.38 1.27
C GLY A 384 -0.74 23.09 0.63
N ARG A 385 -0.04 22.09 1.18
CA ARG A 385 1.20 21.57 0.62
C ARG A 385 0.89 20.68 -0.58
N HIS A 386 1.60 20.87 -1.68
CA HIS A 386 1.48 20.13 -2.93
C HIS A 386 2.82 19.49 -3.30
N SER A 387 2.77 18.27 -3.83
CA SER A 387 3.97 17.54 -4.23
C SER A 387 4.69 18.18 -5.42
N SER A 388 3.95 18.79 -6.35
CA SER A 388 4.52 19.52 -7.48
C SER A 388 5.36 20.73 -7.05
N GLU A 389 4.88 21.48 -6.05
CA GLU A 389 5.60 22.62 -5.52
C GLU A 389 6.85 22.19 -4.73
N ASP A 390 6.75 21.13 -3.92
CA ASP A 390 7.92 20.60 -3.22
C ASP A 390 8.99 20.12 -4.21
N ILE A 391 8.59 19.46 -5.32
CA ILE A 391 9.55 19.05 -6.36
C ILE A 391 10.17 20.29 -7.03
N ARG A 392 9.43 21.37 -7.27
CA ARG A 392 9.99 22.65 -7.77
C ARG A 392 11.11 23.13 -6.84
N ILE A 393 10.84 23.16 -5.53
CA ILE A 393 11.82 23.58 -4.52
C ILE A 393 13.06 22.66 -4.53
N GLU A 394 12.86 21.33 -4.59
CA GLU A 394 13.98 20.39 -4.64
C GLU A 394 14.82 20.56 -5.93
N LEU A 395 14.17 20.83 -7.07
CA LEU A 395 14.87 21.15 -8.33
C LEU A 395 15.70 22.44 -8.21
N GLU A 396 15.18 23.50 -7.57
CA GLU A 396 15.92 24.74 -7.33
C GLU A 396 17.16 24.52 -6.44
N LYS A 397 17.00 23.75 -5.35
CA LYS A 397 18.13 23.36 -4.49
C LYS A 397 19.23 22.63 -5.28
N LEU A 398 18.84 21.64 -6.11
CA LEU A 398 19.77 20.88 -6.93
C LEU A 398 20.43 21.72 -8.04
N LYS A 399 19.71 22.69 -8.61
CA LYS A 399 20.29 23.67 -9.57
C LYS A 399 21.35 24.55 -8.90
N MET A 400 21.13 25.00 -7.67
CA MET A 400 22.14 25.75 -6.89
C MET A 400 23.41 24.91 -6.67
N GLU A 401 23.26 23.61 -6.49
CA GLU A 401 24.36 22.64 -6.34
C GLU A 401 25.03 22.25 -7.67
N LYS A 402 24.53 22.77 -8.80
CA LYS A 402 25.06 22.56 -10.16
C LYS A 402 25.21 21.10 -10.52
N VAL A 403 24.16 20.30 -10.30
CA VAL A 403 24.16 18.88 -10.63
C VAL A 403 24.16 18.64 -12.14
N ASP A 404 24.88 17.61 -12.61
CA ASP A 404 25.04 17.24 -14.02
C ASP A 404 23.83 16.41 -14.56
N GLY A 405 22.95 15.96 -13.69
CA GLY A 405 21.74 15.19 -14.03
C GLY A 405 20.95 14.86 -12.79
N ILE A 406 19.67 14.43 -12.98
CA ILE A 406 18.77 14.12 -11.88
C ILE A 406 18.15 12.73 -12.06
N VAL A 407 18.12 11.94 -10.99
CA VAL A 407 17.26 10.76 -10.83
C VAL A 407 16.07 11.13 -9.98
N MET A 408 14.85 10.94 -10.50
CA MET A 408 13.61 11.01 -9.73
C MET A 408 13.12 9.59 -9.46
N ASP A 409 13.08 9.20 -8.19
CA ASP A 409 12.66 7.87 -7.76
C ASP A 409 11.17 7.85 -7.40
N LEU A 410 10.38 7.14 -8.23
CA LEU A 410 8.96 6.89 -8.07
C LEU A 410 8.66 5.45 -7.66
N ARG A 411 9.64 4.66 -7.28
CA ARG A 411 9.41 3.28 -6.83
C ARG A 411 8.56 3.27 -5.58
N ASN A 412 7.59 2.36 -5.54
CA ASN A 412 6.59 2.22 -4.48
C ASN A 412 5.66 3.45 -4.30
N ASN A 413 5.64 4.36 -5.26
CA ASN A 413 4.74 5.50 -5.27
C ASN A 413 3.41 5.10 -5.95
N GLY A 414 2.37 4.85 -5.16
CA GLY A 414 1.04 4.43 -5.61
C GLY A 414 0.21 5.52 -6.32
N GLY A 415 0.78 6.70 -6.54
CA GLY A 415 0.10 7.82 -7.17
C GLY A 415 -0.38 8.88 -6.17
N GLY A 416 -1.53 9.48 -6.45
CA GLY A 416 -2.15 10.55 -5.66
C GLY A 416 -2.83 11.58 -6.55
N SER A 417 -2.52 12.86 -6.36
CA SER A 417 -3.13 14.00 -7.07
C SER A 417 -2.83 14.00 -8.57
N LEU A 418 -3.88 13.97 -9.39
CA LEU A 418 -3.77 14.13 -10.84
C LEU A 418 -3.24 15.52 -11.22
N ALA A 419 -3.71 16.56 -10.54
CA ALA A 419 -3.25 17.93 -10.78
C ALA A 419 -1.75 18.06 -10.54
N ASP A 420 -1.24 17.51 -9.42
CA ASP A 420 0.19 17.53 -9.13
C ASP A 420 1.02 16.75 -10.16
N ALA A 421 0.48 15.65 -10.72
CA ALA A 421 1.17 14.93 -11.79
C ALA A 421 1.27 15.75 -13.07
N ILE A 422 0.25 16.53 -13.40
CA ILE A 422 0.24 17.45 -14.55
C ILE A 422 1.25 18.58 -14.31
N ASP A 423 1.13 19.31 -13.21
CA ASP A 423 2.01 20.42 -12.87
C ASP A 423 3.48 19.98 -12.76
N MET A 424 3.72 18.81 -12.14
CA MET A 424 5.08 18.26 -12.02
C MET A 424 5.67 17.86 -13.37
N SER A 425 4.87 17.34 -14.29
CA SER A 425 5.33 17.00 -15.64
C SER A 425 5.75 18.26 -16.41
N GLY A 426 5.02 19.37 -16.24
CA GLY A 426 5.32 20.68 -16.81
C GLY A 426 6.68 21.25 -16.37
N LEU A 427 7.19 20.90 -15.17
CA LEU A 427 8.53 21.32 -14.73
C LEU A 427 9.66 20.87 -15.68
N PHE A 428 9.42 19.93 -16.58
CA PHE A 428 10.41 19.29 -17.43
C PHE A 428 10.18 19.48 -18.93
N ILE A 429 9.06 20.06 -19.36
CA ILE A 429 8.73 20.32 -20.76
C ILE A 429 8.37 21.81 -20.96
N GLU A 430 8.30 22.27 -22.18
CA GLU A 430 7.97 23.66 -22.50
C GLU A 430 6.47 23.89 -22.62
N GLU A 431 5.78 23.02 -23.31
CA GLU A 431 4.33 23.11 -23.55
C GLU A 431 3.77 21.77 -24.04
N GLY A 432 2.47 21.58 -23.90
CA GLY A 432 1.75 20.50 -24.56
C GLY A 432 0.93 19.63 -23.60
N PRO A 433 0.21 18.64 -24.14
CA PRO A 433 -0.63 17.75 -23.34
C PRO A 433 0.21 16.83 -22.46
N ILE A 434 -0.20 16.63 -21.20
CA ILE A 434 0.43 15.69 -20.27
C ILE A 434 -0.32 14.36 -20.25
N VAL A 435 -1.64 14.42 -20.22
CA VAL A 435 -2.52 13.28 -20.12
C VAL A 435 -3.84 13.59 -20.82
N GLN A 436 -4.51 12.57 -21.30
CA GLN A 436 -5.88 12.66 -21.82
C GLN A 436 -6.80 11.92 -20.85
N VAL A 437 -7.99 12.45 -20.57
CA VAL A 437 -9.01 11.80 -19.75
C VAL A 437 -10.28 11.61 -20.54
N LYS A 438 -10.99 10.49 -20.31
CA LYS A 438 -12.25 10.17 -20.94
C LYS A 438 -13.31 9.95 -19.86
N ASP A 439 -14.43 10.66 -19.98
CA ASP A 439 -15.57 10.55 -19.07
C ASP A 439 -16.59 9.47 -19.52
N PRO A 440 -17.61 9.15 -18.70
CA PRO A 440 -18.65 8.17 -19.07
C PRO A 440 -19.42 8.53 -20.33
N SER A 441 -19.53 9.82 -20.71
CA SER A 441 -20.17 10.27 -21.94
C SER A 441 -19.27 10.15 -23.19
N GLN A 442 -18.10 9.49 -23.03
CA GLN A 442 -17.07 9.28 -24.06
C GLN A 442 -16.39 10.57 -24.54
N ARG A 443 -16.52 11.70 -23.82
CA ARG A 443 -15.79 12.93 -24.13
C ARG A 443 -14.34 12.78 -23.70
N ILE A 444 -13.44 13.15 -24.62
CA ILE A 444 -12.00 13.16 -24.38
C ILE A 444 -11.57 14.59 -24.10
N GLN A 445 -10.86 14.79 -23.02
CA GLN A 445 -10.27 16.07 -22.62
C GLN A 445 -8.78 15.90 -22.48
N GLN A 446 -8.01 16.84 -23.02
CA GLN A 446 -6.56 16.90 -22.83
C GLN A 446 -6.27 17.80 -21.65
N ALA A 447 -5.36 17.39 -20.77
CA ALA A 447 -4.84 18.22 -19.70
C ALA A 447 -3.43 18.66 -20.09
N PRO A 448 -3.25 19.91 -20.55
CA PRO A 448 -1.96 20.42 -20.93
C PRO A 448 -1.16 20.91 -19.71
N ASP A 449 0.13 21.11 -19.92
CA ASP A 449 0.97 21.89 -19.05
C ASP A 449 0.37 23.30 -18.86
N PRO A 450 0.23 23.80 -17.61
CA PRO A 450 -0.39 25.08 -17.33
C PRO A 450 0.50 26.30 -17.68
N ASP A 451 1.81 26.11 -17.84
CA ASP A 451 2.75 27.19 -18.19
C ASP A 451 3.83 26.71 -19.18
N SER A 452 4.70 27.60 -19.63
CA SER A 452 5.78 27.30 -20.59
C SER A 452 7.18 27.36 -19.98
N GLU A 453 7.31 27.40 -18.65
CA GLU A 453 8.57 27.53 -17.97
C GLU A 453 9.17 26.15 -17.64
N ILE A 454 10.27 25.79 -18.29
CA ILE A 454 11.02 24.59 -17.94
C ILE A 454 11.89 24.86 -16.69
N GLN A 455 11.58 24.18 -15.60
CA GLN A 455 12.38 24.30 -14.38
C GLN A 455 13.70 23.54 -14.47
N TYR A 456 13.72 22.41 -15.18
CA TYR A 456 14.94 21.62 -15.38
C TYR A 456 14.99 20.99 -16.78
N ALA A 457 15.98 21.38 -17.60
CA ALA A 457 16.20 20.89 -18.95
C ALA A 457 17.36 19.87 -19.08
N GLY A 458 18.11 19.60 -18.02
CA GLY A 458 19.27 18.68 -18.02
C GLY A 458 18.88 17.19 -18.11
N PRO A 459 19.88 16.29 -18.11
CA PRO A 459 19.66 14.83 -18.11
C PRO A 459 18.73 14.37 -16.98
N LEU A 460 17.70 13.59 -17.31
CA LEU A 460 16.68 13.12 -16.37
C LEU A 460 16.42 11.63 -16.50
N VAL A 461 16.52 10.91 -15.41
CA VAL A 461 16.10 9.52 -15.27
C VAL A 461 14.92 9.44 -14.31
N ILE A 462 13.87 8.72 -14.69
CA ILE A 462 12.76 8.37 -13.80
C ILE A 462 12.91 6.89 -13.42
N LEU A 463 13.05 6.60 -12.14
CA LEU A 463 13.18 5.25 -11.61
C LEU A 463 11.84 4.75 -11.12
N THR A 464 11.36 3.63 -11.66
CA THR A 464 10.04 3.06 -11.37
C THR A 464 10.12 1.59 -10.95
N ASN A 465 9.03 1.06 -10.41
CA ASN A 465 8.83 -0.38 -10.21
C ASN A 465 7.35 -0.76 -10.39
N THR A 466 7.02 -2.04 -10.21
CA THR A 466 5.65 -2.56 -10.34
C THR A 466 4.64 -1.87 -9.40
N TYR A 467 5.09 -1.24 -8.31
CA TYR A 467 4.22 -0.49 -7.39
C TYR A 467 4.11 1.01 -7.71
N SER A 468 4.79 1.48 -8.76
CA SER A 468 4.57 2.83 -9.30
C SER A 468 3.24 2.84 -10.04
N ALA A 469 2.24 3.56 -9.53
CA ALA A 469 0.87 3.48 -10.04
C ALA A 469 0.24 4.86 -10.31
N SER A 470 -0.78 4.91 -11.19
CA SER A 470 -1.66 6.08 -11.36
C SER A 470 -0.89 7.36 -11.72
N ALA A 471 -0.85 8.39 -10.86
CA ALA A 471 -0.13 9.65 -11.07
C ALA A 471 1.36 9.43 -11.40
N SER A 472 2.01 8.43 -10.78
CA SER A 472 3.38 8.03 -11.14
C SER A 472 3.48 7.54 -12.57
N GLU A 473 2.46 6.81 -13.04
CA GLU A 473 2.41 6.33 -14.42
C GLU A 473 2.13 7.46 -15.41
N ILE A 474 1.32 8.45 -15.02
CA ILE A 474 1.07 9.66 -15.82
C ILE A 474 2.38 10.42 -16.04
N LEU A 475 3.11 10.74 -14.98
CA LEU A 475 4.39 11.44 -15.07
C LEU A 475 5.42 10.65 -15.92
N ALA A 476 5.61 9.36 -15.59
CA ALA A 476 6.57 8.53 -16.31
C ALA A 476 6.20 8.38 -17.80
N ALA A 477 4.91 8.15 -18.09
CA ALA A 477 4.41 8.00 -19.48
C ALA A 477 4.56 9.30 -20.27
N ALA A 478 4.18 10.45 -19.72
CA ALA A 478 4.31 11.74 -20.38
C ALA A 478 5.78 12.02 -20.74
N LEU A 479 6.69 11.93 -19.75
CA LEU A 479 8.11 12.19 -19.99
C LEU A 479 8.78 11.15 -20.91
N GLN A 480 8.25 9.91 -20.95
CA GLN A 480 8.69 8.90 -21.93
C GLN A 480 8.21 9.25 -23.34
N ASP A 481 6.92 9.57 -23.51
CA ASP A 481 6.32 9.90 -24.81
C ASP A 481 6.94 11.17 -25.43
N TYR A 482 7.24 12.17 -24.61
CA TYR A 482 8.03 13.34 -25.03
C TYR A 482 9.51 13.02 -25.31
N GLN A 483 10.00 11.82 -24.99
CA GLN A 483 11.43 11.47 -25.00
C GLN A 483 12.27 12.40 -24.09
N ARG A 484 11.66 13.00 -23.06
CA ARG A 484 12.29 13.94 -22.14
C ARG A 484 13.18 13.25 -21.12
N ALA A 485 12.75 12.11 -20.61
CA ALA A 485 13.48 11.32 -19.63
C ALA A 485 13.81 9.92 -20.15
N VAL A 486 14.75 9.25 -19.52
CA VAL A 486 14.94 7.79 -19.61
C VAL A 486 14.21 7.13 -18.46
N ILE A 487 13.27 6.25 -18.75
CA ILE A 487 12.55 5.49 -17.73
C ILE A 487 13.33 4.20 -17.45
N VAL A 488 13.70 4.00 -16.18
CA VAL A 488 14.45 2.85 -15.69
C VAL A 488 13.59 2.14 -14.66
N GLY A 489 13.49 0.83 -14.70
CA GLY A 489 12.68 0.14 -13.71
C GLY A 489 12.50 -1.35 -13.95
N THR A 490 11.59 -1.97 -13.20
CA THR A 490 11.19 -3.37 -13.37
C THR A 490 10.39 -3.58 -14.65
N ASN A 491 9.94 -4.80 -14.96
CA ASN A 491 9.30 -5.14 -16.25
C ASN A 491 8.20 -4.17 -16.67
N THR A 492 7.41 -3.65 -15.73
CA THR A 492 6.37 -2.65 -15.97
C THR A 492 6.01 -1.95 -14.67
N THR A 493 5.31 -0.82 -14.74
CA THR A 493 4.62 -0.22 -13.61
C THR A 493 3.31 -0.96 -13.32
N PHE A 494 2.52 -0.50 -12.35
CA PHE A 494 1.34 -1.21 -11.83
C PHE A 494 0.25 -1.49 -12.88
N GLY A 495 -0.02 -0.54 -13.76
CA GLY A 495 -1.04 -0.67 -14.80
C GLY A 495 -2.40 -0.08 -14.47
N LYS A 496 -2.48 0.90 -13.56
CA LYS A 496 -3.72 1.60 -13.25
C LYS A 496 -3.97 2.73 -14.26
N GLY A 497 -5.12 2.68 -14.92
CA GLY A 497 -5.53 3.67 -15.94
C GLY A 497 -6.84 4.39 -15.60
N THR A 498 -7.24 4.46 -14.33
CA THR A 498 -8.51 5.01 -13.87
C THR A 498 -8.33 6.17 -12.89
N VAL A 499 -9.28 7.11 -12.91
CA VAL A 499 -9.33 8.27 -12.01
C VAL A 499 -10.52 8.11 -11.07
N GLN A 500 -10.27 8.29 -9.77
CA GLN A 500 -11.29 8.24 -8.74
C GLN A 500 -11.55 9.62 -8.15
N THR A 501 -12.75 9.77 -7.59
CA THR A 501 -13.12 10.90 -6.72
C THR A 501 -13.77 10.39 -5.45
N MET A 502 -13.67 11.18 -4.38
CA MET A 502 -14.37 10.91 -3.13
C MET A 502 -15.75 11.56 -3.19
N MET A 503 -16.79 10.78 -2.95
CA MET A 503 -18.18 11.25 -2.94
C MET A 503 -18.78 11.02 -1.56
N PRO A 504 -19.20 12.08 -0.85
CA PRO A 504 -19.84 11.93 0.44
C PRO A 504 -21.20 11.23 0.26
N LEU A 505 -21.45 10.22 1.10
CA LEU A 505 -22.76 9.60 1.17
C LEU A 505 -23.69 10.49 2.01
N PRO A 506 -24.88 10.81 1.51
CA PRO A 506 -25.83 11.66 2.23
C PRO A 506 -26.07 11.11 3.64
N SER A 507 -25.88 11.96 4.66
CA SER A 507 -26.04 11.57 6.06
C SER A 507 -27.47 11.15 6.37
N GLY A 508 -27.61 10.00 7.06
CA GLY A 508 -28.87 9.55 7.65
C GLY A 508 -28.69 9.38 9.16
N LYS A 509 -29.77 9.43 9.91
CA LYS A 509 -29.76 9.03 11.32
C LYS A 509 -29.75 7.51 11.39
N SER A 510 -28.59 6.92 11.69
CA SER A 510 -28.46 5.47 11.87
C SER A 510 -27.77 5.19 13.21
N PRO A 511 -28.35 4.33 14.06
CA PRO A 511 -27.68 3.88 15.29
C PRO A 511 -26.36 3.16 15.01
N ILE A 512 -26.22 2.52 13.85
CA ILE A 512 -25.01 1.80 13.43
C ILE A 512 -23.94 2.78 12.97
N PHE A 513 -24.33 3.90 12.33
CA PHE A 513 -23.44 4.94 11.81
C PHE A 513 -23.77 6.31 12.42
N PRO A 514 -23.46 6.53 13.71
CA PRO A 514 -23.84 7.78 14.41
C PRO A 514 -23.11 9.01 13.89
N LYS A 515 -21.95 8.84 13.23
CA LYS A 515 -21.16 9.91 12.59
C LYS A 515 -21.50 10.11 11.11
N GLY A 516 -22.56 9.45 10.61
CA GLY A 516 -22.91 9.41 9.19
C GLY A 516 -22.30 8.22 8.45
N TYR A 517 -22.66 8.09 7.16
CA TYR A 517 -22.26 6.93 6.36
C TYR A 517 -20.84 7.04 5.77
N GLY A 518 -20.17 8.18 5.90
CA GLY A 518 -18.83 8.36 5.31
C GLY A 518 -18.87 8.71 3.83
N GLU A 519 -17.92 8.21 3.07
CA GLU A 519 -17.73 8.52 1.65
C GLU A 519 -17.51 7.25 0.83
N VAL A 520 -17.75 7.34 -0.46
CA VAL A 520 -17.33 6.32 -1.42
C VAL A 520 -16.33 6.90 -2.40
N LYS A 521 -15.23 6.22 -2.59
CA LYS A 521 -14.27 6.50 -3.65
C LYS A 521 -14.76 5.81 -4.90
N VAL A 522 -15.07 6.55 -5.95
CA VAL A 522 -15.69 6.05 -7.18
C VAL A 522 -14.80 6.33 -8.37
N THR A 523 -14.64 5.35 -9.24
CA THR A 523 -13.98 5.53 -10.54
C THR A 523 -14.91 6.30 -11.47
N ILE A 524 -14.50 7.52 -11.84
CA ILE A 524 -15.32 8.45 -12.66
C ILE A 524 -14.78 8.66 -14.06
N GLN A 525 -13.51 8.38 -14.32
CA GLN A 525 -12.86 8.59 -15.61
C GLN A 525 -11.79 7.53 -15.86
N LYS A 526 -11.41 7.35 -17.12
CA LYS A 526 -10.18 6.69 -17.52
C LYS A 526 -9.17 7.71 -18.02
N PHE A 527 -7.90 7.47 -17.81
CA PHE A 527 -6.85 8.31 -18.38
C PHE A 527 -6.00 7.56 -19.41
N TYR A 528 -5.43 8.33 -20.31
CA TYR A 528 -4.67 7.84 -21.45
C TYR A 528 -3.40 8.67 -21.61
N ARG A 529 -2.38 8.00 -22.10
CA ARG A 529 -1.14 8.64 -22.54
C ARG A 529 -1.42 9.59 -23.70
N ILE A 530 -0.54 10.53 -23.95
CA ILE A 530 -0.64 11.46 -25.09
C ILE A 530 -0.53 10.74 -26.43
N ASN A 531 0.06 9.56 -26.49
CA ASN A 531 0.11 8.70 -27.70
C ASN A 531 -1.20 7.92 -27.93
N GLY A 532 -2.23 8.11 -27.11
CA GLY A 532 -3.55 7.47 -27.22
C GLY A 532 -3.67 6.11 -26.54
N GLY A 533 -2.59 5.50 -26.08
CA GLY A 533 -2.62 4.29 -25.25
C GLY A 533 -3.07 4.61 -23.82
N THR A 534 -3.50 3.61 -23.05
CA THR A 534 -3.71 3.74 -21.60
C THR A 534 -2.69 2.90 -20.85
N THR A 535 -2.41 3.25 -19.59
CA THR A 535 -1.62 2.42 -18.68
C THR A 535 -2.39 1.21 -18.15
N GLN A 536 -3.74 1.22 -18.29
CA GLN A 536 -4.61 0.15 -17.77
C GLN A 536 -4.13 -1.24 -18.19
N LEU A 537 -3.90 -2.12 -17.23
CA LEU A 537 -3.40 -3.50 -17.32
C LEU A 537 -1.92 -3.67 -17.72
N TYR A 538 -1.33 -2.72 -18.44
CA TYR A 538 0.02 -2.88 -19.02
C TYR A 538 1.06 -1.95 -18.42
N GLY A 539 0.62 -0.91 -17.71
CA GLY A 539 1.52 0.07 -17.11
C GLY A 539 2.37 0.84 -18.09
N VAL A 540 3.47 1.38 -17.61
CA VAL A 540 4.56 1.98 -18.39
C VAL A 540 5.71 0.98 -18.44
N VAL A 541 6.07 0.54 -19.63
CA VAL A 541 7.26 -0.31 -19.84
C VAL A 541 8.49 0.59 -19.84
N PRO A 542 9.46 0.39 -18.95
CA PRO A 542 10.67 1.20 -18.90
C PRO A 542 11.52 1.09 -20.18
N ASP A 543 12.26 2.15 -20.50
CA ASP A 543 13.26 2.13 -21.59
C ASP A 543 14.43 1.20 -21.27
N VAL A 544 14.80 1.11 -19.98
CA VAL A 544 15.83 0.20 -19.46
C VAL A 544 15.23 -0.66 -18.35
N ILE A 545 15.03 -1.92 -18.65
CA ILE A 545 14.46 -2.89 -17.71
C ILE A 545 15.58 -3.42 -16.80
N LEU A 546 15.35 -3.33 -15.49
CA LEU A 546 16.17 -3.93 -14.47
C LEU A 546 15.45 -5.16 -13.90
N PRO A 547 16.07 -6.33 -13.88
CA PRO A 547 15.48 -7.51 -13.26
C PRO A 547 15.16 -7.30 -11.78
N ASP A 548 14.02 -7.84 -11.34
CA ASP A 548 13.58 -7.87 -9.96
C ASP A 548 13.38 -9.31 -9.49
N ILE A 549 13.57 -9.56 -8.19
CA ILE A 549 13.39 -10.91 -7.61
C ILE A 549 11.95 -11.41 -7.68
N TYR A 550 11.00 -10.50 -7.85
CA TYR A 550 9.58 -10.80 -8.02
C TYR A 550 9.14 -10.88 -9.48
N ASP A 551 10.09 -10.76 -10.44
CA ASP A 551 9.78 -11.03 -11.85
C ASP A 551 9.27 -12.47 -12.00
N GLY A 552 8.16 -12.65 -12.70
CA GLY A 552 7.50 -13.96 -12.81
C GLY A 552 6.50 -14.26 -11.70
N ILE A 553 6.34 -13.34 -10.73
CA ILE A 553 5.20 -13.27 -9.84
C ILE A 553 4.25 -12.25 -10.44
N GLU A 554 3.09 -12.71 -10.86
CA GLU A 554 2.09 -11.82 -11.43
C GLU A 554 1.62 -10.82 -10.37
N GLN A 555 1.72 -9.53 -10.70
CA GLN A 555 1.38 -8.41 -9.83
C GLN A 555 0.86 -7.26 -10.68
N GLY A 556 0.11 -6.36 -10.06
CA GLY A 556 -0.44 -5.18 -10.72
C GLY A 556 -1.92 -5.30 -11.04
N GLU A 557 -2.41 -4.34 -11.80
CA GLU A 557 -3.84 -4.17 -12.12
C GLU A 557 -4.46 -5.39 -12.80
N LYS A 558 -3.75 -6.04 -13.71
CA LYS A 558 -4.26 -7.19 -14.48
C LYS A 558 -4.58 -8.42 -13.62
N GLU A 559 -4.00 -8.50 -12.42
CA GLU A 559 -4.21 -9.60 -11.48
C GLU A 559 -5.34 -9.32 -10.48
N MET A 560 -5.86 -8.10 -10.46
CA MET A 560 -6.99 -7.75 -9.62
C MET A 560 -8.29 -8.24 -10.23
N ASP A 561 -9.20 -8.75 -9.40
CA ASP A 561 -10.55 -9.08 -9.85
C ASP A 561 -11.28 -7.80 -10.31
N TYR A 562 -12.18 -7.93 -11.26
CA TYR A 562 -13.05 -6.85 -11.74
C TYR A 562 -12.33 -5.62 -12.31
N HIS A 563 -11.06 -5.76 -12.71
CA HIS A 563 -10.33 -4.65 -13.35
C HIS A 563 -11.06 -4.11 -14.59
N MET A 564 -10.92 -2.81 -14.84
CA MET A 564 -11.44 -2.17 -16.05
C MET A 564 -10.67 -2.66 -17.28
N PRO A 565 -11.36 -2.84 -18.44
CA PRO A 565 -10.72 -3.33 -19.66
C PRO A 565 -9.76 -2.28 -20.25
N TYR A 566 -8.74 -2.77 -20.96
CA TYR A 566 -7.87 -1.95 -21.79
C TYR A 566 -8.62 -1.42 -23.03
N ASP A 567 -8.40 -0.16 -23.38
CA ASP A 567 -8.84 0.44 -24.64
C ASP A 567 -7.85 1.52 -25.12
N LYS A 568 -8.13 2.16 -26.25
CA LYS A 568 -7.31 3.23 -26.81
C LYS A 568 -8.19 4.38 -27.29
N ILE A 569 -7.60 5.57 -27.36
CA ILE A 569 -8.19 6.77 -27.95
C ILE A 569 -7.22 7.36 -28.99
N PRO A 570 -7.64 8.34 -29.81
CA PRO A 570 -6.70 9.05 -30.71
C PRO A 570 -5.55 9.70 -29.92
N ALA A 571 -4.36 9.70 -30.52
CA ALA A 571 -3.22 10.40 -29.97
C ALA A 571 -3.46 11.91 -29.98
N ALA A 572 -2.95 12.61 -28.97
CA ALA A 572 -2.88 14.06 -28.95
C ALA A 572 -1.77 14.56 -29.91
N GLU A 573 -1.84 15.82 -30.31
CA GLU A 573 -0.73 16.48 -31.02
C GLU A 573 0.29 16.98 -30.01
N TYR A 574 1.55 16.59 -30.17
CA TYR A 574 2.66 17.06 -29.32
C TYR A 574 3.99 17.06 -30.07
N LYS A 575 4.95 17.82 -29.59
CA LYS A 575 6.31 17.92 -30.14
C LYS A 575 7.28 17.17 -29.25
N LEU A 576 8.12 16.35 -29.84
CA LEU A 576 9.17 15.64 -29.10
C LEU A 576 10.20 16.63 -28.52
N PHE A 577 10.64 16.36 -27.31
CA PHE A 577 11.75 17.08 -26.71
C PHE A 577 13.06 16.78 -27.49
N LYS A 578 13.83 17.83 -27.82
CA LYS A 578 15.06 17.69 -28.60
C LYS A 578 16.18 17.10 -27.76
N ASN A 579 16.34 15.78 -27.84
CA ASN A 579 17.29 15.04 -27.04
C ASN A 579 18.18 14.15 -27.94
N LYS A 580 19.28 14.70 -28.43
CA LYS A 580 20.06 14.11 -29.52
C LYS A 580 20.66 12.72 -29.22
N ASN A 581 20.98 12.42 -27.97
CA ASN A 581 21.76 11.21 -27.62
C ASN A 581 20.96 10.16 -26.83
N ARG A 582 19.66 10.40 -26.56
CA ARG A 582 18.85 9.54 -25.71
C ARG A 582 18.83 8.07 -26.16
N ALA A 583 18.61 7.83 -27.45
CA ALA A 583 18.52 6.47 -27.98
C ALA A 583 19.83 5.66 -27.80
N ASP A 584 20.98 6.30 -28.01
CA ASP A 584 22.30 5.66 -27.82
C ASP A 584 22.59 5.40 -26.35
N ILE A 585 22.16 6.29 -25.46
CA ILE A 585 22.27 6.13 -24.01
C ILE A 585 21.45 4.92 -23.56
N VAL A 586 20.19 4.83 -23.95
CA VAL A 586 19.31 3.70 -23.65
C VAL A 586 19.93 2.39 -24.16
N LYS A 587 20.40 2.35 -25.41
CA LYS A 587 21.04 1.16 -25.97
C LYS A 587 22.28 0.73 -25.20
N SER A 588 23.12 1.69 -24.79
CA SER A 588 24.32 1.42 -23.98
C SER A 588 23.96 0.86 -22.60
N ALA A 589 22.93 1.42 -21.95
CA ALA A 589 22.42 0.95 -20.66
C ALA A 589 21.85 -0.47 -20.74
N ILE A 590 21.06 -0.79 -21.78
CA ILE A 590 20.52 -2.14 -21.99
C ILE A 590 21.66 -3.16 -22.14
N VAL A 591 22.70 -2.86 -22.94
CA VAL A 591 23.84 -3.75 -23.09
C VAL A 591 24.60 -3.94 -21.76
N ARG A 592 24.73 -2.89 -20.97
CA ARG A 592 25.40 -2.93 -19.65
C ARG A 592 24.62 -3.79 -18.65
N THR A 593 23.30 -3.58 -18.55
CA THR A 593 22.45 -4.34 -17.62
C THR A 593 22.40 -5.81 -17.98
N GLN A 594 22.32 -6.18 -19.26
CA GLN A 594 22.33 -7.57 -19.71
C GLN A 594 23.63 -8.30 -19.41
N LYS A 595 24.77 -7.58 -19.35
CA LYS A 595 26.07 -8.13 -19.02
C LYS A 595 26.35 -8.17 -17.53
N ASN A 596 25.59 -7.46 -16.71
CA ASN A 596 25.80 -7.33 -15.28
C ASN A 596 25.49 -8.63 -14.55
N GLU A 597 26.47 -9.20 -13.87
CA GLU A 597 26.35 -10.48 -13.15
C GLU A 597 25.29 -10.42 -12.03
N TYR A 598 25.15 -9.27 -11.36
CA TYR A 598 24.13 -9.10 -10.32
C TYR A 598 22.72 -9.23 -10.90
N TYR A 599 22.43 -8.58 -12.02
CA TYR A 599 21.11 -8.70 -12.67
C TYR A 599 20.84 -10.10 -13.22
N LYS A 600 21.85 -10.81 -13.71
CA LYS A 600 21.71 -12.23 -14.08
C LYS A 600 21.34 -13.11 -12.87
N LEU A 601 21.97 -12.85 -11.72
CA LEU A 601 21.64 -13.56 -10.47
C LEU A 601 20.22 -13.28 -10.02
N ILE A 602 19.75 -12.01 -10.09
CA ILE A 602 18.37 -11.66 -9.78
C ILE A 602 17.39 -12.41 -10.70
N SER A 603 17.61 -12.38 -12.02
CA SER A 603 16.75 -13.09 -13.00
C SER A 603 16.67 -14.59 -12.72
N LYS A 604 17.81 -15.20 -12.38
CA LYS A 604 17.84 -16.62 -11.99
C LYS A 604 17.01 -16.85 -10.73
N ARG A 605 17.19 -16.02 -9.71
CA ARG A 605 16.44 -16.11 -8.46
C ARG A 605 14.94 -15.91 -8.65
N ALA A 606 14.54 -14.93 -9.45
CA ALA A 606 13.15 -14.69 -9.82
C ALA A 606 12.49 -15.93 -10.43
N THR A 607 13.19 -16.59 -11.37
CA THR A 607 12.70 -17.82 -11.99
C THR A 607 12.50 -18.96 -10.98
N GLU A 608 13.40 -19.10 -10.01
CA GLU A 608 13.31 -20.10 -8.94
C GLU A 608 12.12 -19.81 -8.00
N LEU A 609 11.96 -18.56 -7.59
CA LEU A 609 10.85 -18.12 -6.73
C LEU A 609 9.49 -18.32 -7.41
N ALA A 610 9.37 -17.96 -8.69
CA ALA A 610 8.14 -18.17 -9.46
C ALA A 610 7.73 -19.65 -9.51
N LYS A 611 8.69 -20.56 -9.70
CA LYS A 611 8.41 -22.01 -9.66
C LYS A 611 7.93 -22.48 -8.29
N MET A 612 8.52 -21.95 -7.21
CA MET A 612 8.14 -22.32 -5.83
C MET A 612 6.74 -21.81 -5.48
N ARG A 613 6.36 -20.62 -5.94
CA ARG A 613 5.07 -19.99 -5.64
C ARG A 613 3.91 -20.74 -6.27
N ASN A 614 4.03 -21.18 -7.51
CA ASN A 614 2.92 -21.79 -8.26
C ASN A 614 2.35 -23.07 -7.65
N SER A 615 3.16 -23.85 -6.97
CA SER A 615 2.72 -24.99 -6.15
C SER A 615 3.92 -25.54 -5.37
N TYR A 616 3.87 -25.46 -4.06
CA TYR A 616 4.91 -26.02 -3.21
C TYR A 616 4.31 -27.02 -2.21
N THR A 617 4.90 -28.21 -2.15
CA THR A 617 4.48 -29.29 -1.25
C THR A 617 5.43 -29.36 -0.07
N TYR A 618 4.93 -29.05 1.10
CA TYR A 618 5.67 -29.16 2.35
C TYR A 618 5.50 -30.53 2.97
N CYS A 619 6.60 -31.16 3.33
CA CYS A 619 6.61 -32.40 4.08
C CYS A 619 6.16 -32.14 5.52
N LEU A 620 5.16 -32.87 6.01
CA LEU A 620 4.70 -32.78 7.40
C LEU A 620 5.49 -33.69 8.37
N ASN A 621 6.58 -34.28 7.89
CA ASN A 621 7.60 -34.93 8.68
C ASN A 621 8.73 -33.96 9.01
N LEU A 622 9.17 -33.86 10.26
CA LEU A 622 10.17 -32.86 10.66
C LEU A 622 11.52 -33.02 9.94
N ASP A 623 12.00 -34.24 9.78
CA ASP A 623 13.29 -34.49 9.10
C ASP A 623 13.20 -34.18 7.61
N GLY A 624 12.06 -34.55 6.98
CA GLY A 624 11.75 -34.18 5.60
C GLY A 624 11.65 -32.65 5.44
N TYR A 625 10.95 -31.96 6.34
CA TYR A 625 10.84 -30.50 6.35
C TYR A 625 12.21 -29.83 6.49
N LYS A 626 13.04 -30.29 7.46
CA LYS A 626 14.41 -29.80 7.62
C LYS A 626 15.25 -29.96 6.35
N SER A 627 15.14 -31.13 5.70
CA SER A 627 15.85 -31.41 4.44
C SER A 627 15.39 -30.47 3.32
N GLN A 628 14.09 -30.24 3.19
CA GLN A 628 13.55 -29.28 2.23
C GLN A 628 14.06 -27.86 2.50
N GLN A 629 14.01 -27.38 3.76
CA GLN A 629 14.48 -26.05 4.14
C GLN A 629 15.99 -25.89 3.90
N LYS A 630 16.78 -26.93 4.18
CA LYS A 630 18.21 -26.94 3.88
C LYS A 630 18.46 -26.83 2.38
N GLN A 631 17.74 -27.58 1.57
CA GLN A 631 17.85 -27.53 0.10
C GLN A 631 17.51 -26.12 -0.43
N ILE A 632 16.42 -25.50 0.06
CA ILE A 632 16.04 -24.12 -0.30
C ILE A 632 17.18 -23.17 0.06
N LYS A 633 17.76 -23.27 1.26
CA LYS A 633 18.85 -22.41 1.71
C LYS A 633 20.14 -22.60 0.91
N GLU A 634 20.44 -23.83 0.51
CA GLU A 634 21.59 -24.11 -0.35
C GLU A 634 21.39 -23.55 -1.76
N GLN A 635 20.16 -23.69 -2.31
CA GLN A 635 19.80 -23.08 -3.58
C GLN A 635 19.92 -21.55 -3.54
N ASP A 636 19.58 -20.92 -2.40
CA ASP A 636 19.68 -19.47 -2.23
C ASP A 636 21.09 -18.94 -1.94
N LYS A 637 22.00 -19.83 -1.58
CA LYS A 637 23.32 -19.44 -1.08
C LYS A 637 24.08 -18.55 -2.06
N TYR A 638 24.04 -18.89 -3.34
CA TYR A 638 24.72 -18.11 -4.38
C TYR A 638 24.23 -16.69 -4.45
N PHE A 639 22.94 -16.44 -4.19
CA PHE A 639 22.35 -15.11 -4.19
C PHE A 639 22.65 -14.34 -2.90
N ARG A 640 22.49 -14.97 -1.73
CA ARG A 640 22.77 -14.36 -0.42
C ARG A 640 24.24 -14.02 -0.22
N ASP A 641 25.15 -14.86 -0.71
CA ASP A 641 26.59 -14.68 -0.53
C ASP A 641 27.18 -13.70 -1.55
N TYR A 642 26.40 -13.32 -2.59
CA TYR A 642 26.83 -12.34 -3.56
C TYR A 642 26.88 -10.95 -2.95
N LYS A 643 28.07 -10.34 -2.99
CA LYS A 643 28.28 -8.96 -2.56
C LYS A 643 28.15 -8.04 -3.77
N TYR A 644 27.01 -7.34 -3.86
CA TYR A 644 26.85 -6.32 -4.89
C TYR A 644 27.98 -5.28 -4.79
N LYS A 645 28.68 -5.09 -5.89
CA LYS A 645 29.75 -4.11 -6.00
C LYS A 645 29.17 -2.81 -6.57
N ARG A 646 28.90 -1.87 -5.68
CA ARG A 646 28.39 -0.54 -6.05
C ARG A 646 29.41 0.23 -6.90
N VAL A 647 28.90 1.15 -7.70
CA VAL A 647 29.71 2.04 -8.54
C VAL A 647 29.72 3.51 -8.06
N ILE A 648 28.69 3.96 -7.36
CA ILE A 648 28.58 5.30 -6.78
C ILE A 648 29.71 5.54 -5.78
N ASP A 649 30.39 6.68 -5.88
CA ASP A 649 31.48 7.05 -4.99
C ASP A 649 30.96 7.42 -3.59
N THR A 650 30.13 8.47 -3.51
CA THR A 650 29.56 8.99 -2.26
C THR A 650 28.16 9.56 -2.50
N ALA A 651 27.35 9.61 -1.42
CA ALA A 651 26.12 10.39 -1.41
C ALA A 651 26.00 11.16 -0.10
N PHE A 652 25.42 12.35 -0.14
CA PHE A 652 25.28 13.24 1.02
C PHE A 652 24.05 14.14 0.89
N ALA A 653 23.60 14.64 2.03
CA ALA A 653 22.48 15.59 2.09
C ALA A 653 22.92 16.96 1.57
N LEU A 654 21.99 17.71 1.00
CA LEU A 654 22.25 19.09 0.60
C LEU A 654 22.63 19.93 1.83
N PRO A 655 23.58 20.87 1.70
CA PRO A 655 23.98 21.73 2.82
C PRO A 655 22.82 22.50 3.43
N ILE A 656 21.92 23.04 2.61
CA ILE A 656 20.74 23.78 3.06
C ILE A 656 19.82 22.92 3.94
N ASP A 657 19.64 21.67 3.58
CA ASP A 657 18.79 20.75 4.35
C ASP A 657 19.45 20.34 5.69
N LEU A 658 20.77 20.25 5.74
CA LEU A 658 21.50 20.00 6.99
C LEU A 658 21.41 21.18 7.95
N ASP A 659 21.42 22.41 7.42
CA ASP A 659 21.23 23.62 8.22
C ASP A 659 19.83 23.69 8.85
N GLU A 660 18.80 23.28 8.13
CA GLU A 660 17.43 23.20 8.64
C GLU A 660 17.28 22.25 9.83
N VAL A 661 18.03 21.15 9.83
CA VAL A 661 17.94 20.12 10.89
C VAL A 661 19.12 20.13 11.87
N LYS A 662 19.97 21.16 11.84
CA LYS A 662 21.21 21.21 12.67
C LYS A 662 20.97 21.07 14.16
N ASN A 663 19.81 21.52 14.64
CA ASN A 663 19.42 21.47 16.05
C ASN A 663 18.52 20.26 16.39
N ASP A 664 18.26 19.36 15.42
CA ASP A 664 17.44 18.16 15.60
C ASP A 664 18.23 16.93 15.17
N GLU A 665 18.97 16.35 16.13
CA GLU A 665 19.82 15.18 15.88
C GLU A 665 19.04 13.95 15.38
N LEU A 666 17.76 13.82 15.76
CA LEU A 666 16.91 12.70 15.29
C LEU A 666 16.56 12.86 13.81
N LYS A 667 16.11 14.04 13.39
CA LYS A 667 15.81 14.32 11.97
C LYS A 667 17.07 14.19 11.12
N LYS A 668 18.20 14.70 11.60
CA LYS A 668 19.48 14.58 10.94
C LYS A 668 19.91 13.11 10.79
N ALA A 669 19.77 12.30 11.83
CA ALA A 669 20.07 10.87 11.79
C ALA A 669 19.17 10.12 10.80
N GLN A 670 17.87 10.42 10.74
CA GLN A 670 16.93 9.83 9.79
C GLN A 670 17.31 10.18 8.33
N LYS A 671 17.67 11.44 8.07
CA LYS A 671 18.11 11.88 6.74
C LYS A 671 19.38 11.15 6.29
N LEU A 672 20.35 11.03 7.16
CA LEU A 672 21.60 10.31 6.87
C LEU A 672 21.39 8.80 6.68
N ASP A 673 20.48 8.18 7.45
CA ASP A 673 20.12 6.77 7.30
C ASP A 673 19.42 6.49 5.98
N TRP A 674 18.52 7.39 5.56
CA TRP A 674 17.88 7.32 4.26
C TRP A 674 18.92 7.32 3.12
N ILE A 675 19.89 8.23 3.14
CA ILE A 675 20.98 8.29 2.14
C ILE A 675 21.81 7.00 2.15
N LYS A 676 22.15 6.46 3.34
CA LYS A 676 22.90 5.20 3.45
C LYS A 676 22.18 4.01 2.81
N ARG A 677 20.85 3.98 2.84
CA ARG A 677 20.07 2.93 2.18
C ARG A 677 20.21 3.00 0.67
N TYR A 678 20.13 4.20 0.09
CA TYR A 678 20.32 4.41 -1.35
C TYR A 678 21.72 4.05 -1.84
N MET A 679 22.75 4.18 -0.99
CA MET A 679 24.13 3.78 -1.32
C MET A 679 24.31 2.27 -1.57
N LYS A 680 23.28 1.46 -1.35
CA LYS A 680 23.29 0.01 -1.61
C LYS A 680 22.33 -0.40 -2.74
N ASP A 681 21.80 0.56 -3.45
CA ASP A 681 20.73 0.38 -4.43
C ASP A 681 21.28 0.24 -5.84
N ALA A 682 21.14 -0.96 -6.42
CA ALA A 682 21.65 -1.24 -7.76
C ALA A 682 20.87 -0.48 -8.86
N GLY A 683 19.58 -0.17 -8.64
CA GLY A 683 18.79 0.62 -9.57
C GLY A 683 19.24 2.08 -9.62
N LEU A 684 19.59 2.64 -8.47
CA LEU A 684 20.21 3.97 -8.42
C LEU A 684 21.59 3.96 -9.09
N ASP A 685 22.43 2.96 -8.82
CA ASP A 685 23.75 2.83 -9.45
C ASP A 685 23.65 2.85 -10.99
N GLU A 686 22.71 2.09 -11.58
CA GLU A 686 22.49 2.07 -13.03
C GLU A 686 21.96 3.42 -13.54
N SER A 687 21.02 4.03 -12.80
CA SER A 687 20.46 5.34 -13.13
C SER A 687 21.53 6.44 -13.16
N ILE A 688 22.46 6.43 -12.20
CA ILE A 688 23.61 7.36 -12.15
C ILE A 688 24.58 7.11 -13.31
N GLN A 689 24.83 5.85 -13.68
CA GLN A 689 25.66 5.54 -14.85
C GLN A 689 25.03 6.03 -16.15
N ILE A 690 23.71 5.91 -16.29
CA ILE A 690 22.95 6.46 -17.42
C ILE A 690 23.12 7.98 -17.49
N LEU A 691 22.95 8.69 -16.37
CA LEU A 691 23.16 10.14 -16.30
C LEU A 691 24.59 10.54 -16.60
N TYR A 692 25.58 9.79 -16.11
CA TYR A 692 26.98 10.02 -16.40
C TYR A 692 27.25 9.90 -17.91
N ASP A 693 26.85 8.78 -18.52
CA ASP A 693 27.01 8.55 -19.96
C ASP A 693 26.32 9.64 -20.80
N TRP A 694 25.20 10.17 -20.30
CA TRP A 694 24.47 11.24 -20.94
C TRP A 694 25.17 12.59 -20.82
N SER A 695 25.63 12.95 -19.63
CA SER A 695 26.33 14.21 -19.35
C SER A 695 27.69 14.32 -20.05
N GLU A 696 28.32 13.20 -20.43
CA GLU A 696 29.57 13.18 -21.23
C GLU A 696 29.34 13.44 -22.72
N ARG A 697 28.07 13.42 -23.17
CA ARG A 697 27.71 13.58 -24.60
C ARG A 697 26.95 14.87 -24.90
N ILE A 698 26.69 15.71 -23.87
CA ILE A 698 26.14 17.05 -24.02
C ILE A 698 27.27 18.04 -24.26
#